data_7a585ca34672d9945f95b9c99947fb5b
#
_entry.id   7a585ca34672d9945f95b9c99947fb5b
#
_cell.length_a   1.000
_cell.length_b   1.000
_cell.length_c   1.000
_cell.angle_alpha   90.00
_cell.angle_beta   90.00
_cell.angle_gamma   90.00
#
_symmetry.space_group_name_H-M   'P 1'
#
loop_
_entity.id
_entity.type
_entity.pdbx_description
1 polymer ?
#
loop_
_entity_poly.entity_id
_entity_poly.type
_entity_poly.pdbx_seq_one_letter_code
_entity_poly.pdbx_strand_id
1 'polypeptide(L)'
;MKRLSAILLLTVLVLNQTSAQTSLVNTQGSSYAKLTGVGMSDVQWTKGFWAERFAVCRDAMLPQLWQTYTSKDICYSFQNFRVAAGLDTGRFRGPSFHDGDFYKTLEAVAAMYATTKDPQLEKWMDEAIDVIGKAQKTDGYIYTKNIIEQKKSGKEKMFDDQLSFEAYNFGHLMTAACVHYRATGKATLLNIAKKAADFLIGFYSSASPELARNAICPSHYMGLTELYRTTNDKKYLDLVIHLINIRGTVEGTDDNSDRAPFREMNKVVGHAVRANYLFAGVADVYAETGDVTLMNTLNKMWNNVINTKMYVTGGCGALYDGVSVDGTAYKPDTVQKVHQSYGRDYQLPNFSAHNETCANIGNVLWNWRMFLLTGESKYADIVELTLYNSVLSGVSMDGSKYFYTNPLAATTNYPYHLRWEGGRVPYISKSNCCPPNVVRTIAEVNSYMYSIGEKGLYINMYGGNTLATELHDGTKIKLEQTTNYPWDGKIVITIKEATDKPVNIFLRIPGWSKAYTLKINNTFPKVRDRDGGFVIAGRKWSAGDKIELVFDMPATLIESNPLVEETRNQVTVKRGPVVYCLESSDLPQQKVFDVVIPSNIKLQPVAMKIDNGNVMALTGEARLLDQNQWNNTLYKEVNTKLKPVDIKLIPYYAWANRGKTDMTVWLPLMR
;
A
#
# COMPACT_ATOMS: atom_id res chain seq x y z
N MET A 1 -78.25 -19.23 4.52
CA MET A 1 -77.14 -18.66 5.32
C MET A 1 -75.87 -19.34 4.87
N LYS A 2 -75.13 -18.65 3.99
CA LYS A 2 -73.82 -19.15 3.47
C LYS A 2 -72.73 -18.38 4.19
N ARG A 3 -71.88 -19.06 4.98
CA ARG A 3 -70.68 -18.48 5.59
C ARG A 3 -69.54 -18.47 4.56
N LEU A 4 -69.11 -17.29 4.18
CA LEU A 4 -67.82 -17.07 3.46
C LEU A 4 -66.71 -17.07 4.50
N SER A 5 -65.78 -18.01 4.36
CA SER A 5 -64.51 -18.01 5.10
C SER A 5 -63.49 -17.26 4.26
N ALA A 6 -63.05 -16.10 4.71
CA ALA A 6 -61.93 -15.37 4.11
C ALA A 6 -60.59 -15.97 4.61
N ILE A 7 -59.81 -16.52 3.70
CA ILE A 7 -58.42 -16.93 3.93
C ILE A 7 -57.55 -15.73 3.73
N LEU A 8 -56.93 -15.25 4.83
CA LEU A 8 -55.93 -14.17 4.82
C LEU A 8 -54.56 -14.80 4.50
N LEU A 9 -54.07 -14.59 3.28
CA LEU A 9 -52.71 -14.99 2.88
C LEU A 9 -51.73 -13.98 3.45
N LEU A 10 -51.02 -14.34 4.52
CA LEU A 10 -49.90 -13.57 5.04
C LEU A 10 -48.68 -13.86 4.16
N THR A 11 -48.34 -12.97 3.23
CA THR A 11 -47.05 -12.96 2.54
C THR A 11 -45.97 -12.45 3.52
N VAL A 12 -45.20 -13.35 4.07
CA VAL A 12 -43.97 -13.02 4.80
C VAL A 12 -42.93 -12.55 3.79
N LEU A 13 -42.75 -11.24 3.66
CA LEU A 13 -41.58 -10.67 3.00
C LEU A 13 -40.36 -11.00 3.87
N VAL A 14 -39.61 -12.02 3.49
CA VAL A 14 -38.26 -12.23 3.97
C VAL A 14 -37.40 -11.11 3.40
N LEU A 15 -37.25 -10.02 4.17
CA LEU A 15 -36.20 -9.04 3.96
C LEU A 15 -34.87 -9.79 4.21
N ASN A 16 -34.25 -10.25 3.12
CA ASN A 16 -32.82 -10.56 3.14
C ASN A 16 -32.11 -9.26 3.54
N GLN A 17 -31.80 -9.11 4.84
CA GLN A 17 -30.79 -8.15 5.26
C GLN A 17 -29.47 -8.61 4.67
N THR A 18 -29.15 -8.12 3.49
CA THR A 18 -27.78 -8.16 2.99
C THR A 18 -26.94 -7.46 4.03
N SER A 19 -26.10 -8.21 4.74
CA SER A 19 -25.09 -7.66 5.63
C SER A 19 -24.40 -6.50 4.90
N ALA A 20 -24.40 -5.31 5.51
CA ALA A 20 -23.83 -4.13 4.88
C ALA A 20 -22.35 -4.40 4.59
N GLN A 21 -21.96 -4.25 3.33
CA GLN A 21 -20.56 -4.43 2.89
C GLN A 21 -19.70 -3.36 3.56
N THR A 22 -18.78 -3.77 4.43
CA THR A 22 -17.98 -2.87 5.26
C THR A 22 -16.47 -3.04 5.11
N SER A 23 -16.02 -4.03 4.33
CA SER A 23 -14.60 -4.28 4.07
C SER A 23 -13.98 -3.23 3.12
N LEU A 24 -12.68 -2.96 3.28
CA LEU A 24 -11.95 -1.97 2.47
C LEU A 24 -11.97 -2.34 0.97
N VAL A 25 -11.58 -3.57 0.63
CA VAL A 25 -11.73 -4.19 -0.69
C VAL A 25 -12.82 -5.23 -0.58
N ASN A 26 -13.94 -5.01 -1.27
CA ASN A 26 -15.10 -5.88 -1.10
C ASN A 26 -15.11 -7.02 -2.11
N THR A 27 -14.65 -8.20 -1.69
CA THR A 27 -14.70 -9.44 -2.47
C THR A 27 -15.80 -10.40 -2.03
N GLN A 28 -16.74 -9.97 -1.19
CA GLN A 28 -17.78 -10.85 -0.63
C GLN A 28 -18.67 -11.51 -1.71
N GLY A 29 -18.95 -10.79 -2.79
CA GLY A 29 -19.73 -11.31 -3.93
C GLY A 29 -18.86 -11.82 -5.10
N SER A 30 -17.53 -11.78 -4.97
CA SER A 30 -16.60 -12.07 -6.06
C SER A 30 -16.40 -13.59 -6.19
N SER A 31 -16.90 -14.19 -7.26
CA SER A 31 -16.95 -15.65 -7.45
C SER A 31 -15.56 -16.32 -7.52
N TYR A 32 -14.53 -15.56 -7.84
CA TYR A 32 -13.16 -16.08 -8.01
C TYR A 32 -12.19 -15.61 -6.94
N ALA A 33 -12.67 -14.95 -5.89
CA ALA A 33 -11.90 -14.63 -4.70
C ALA A 33 -12.11 -15.71 -3.63
N LYS A 34 -11.03 -16.16 -2.99
CA LYS A 34 -11.10 -17.15 -1.89
C LYS A 34 -11.36 -16.52 -0.53
N LEU A 35 -10.97 -15.27 -0.37
CA LEU A 35 -11.03 -14.55 0.89
C LEU A 35 -11.73 -13.21 0.73
N THR A 36 -12.39 -12.79 1.80
CA THR A 36 -12.97 -11.45 1.96
C THR A 36 -12.32 -10.78 3.17
N GLY A 37 -11.95 -9.50 3.06
CA GLY A 37 -11.50 -8.73 4.21
C GLY A 37 -12.62 -8.56 5.24
N VAL A 38 -12.26 -8.46 6.52
CA VAL A 38 -13.21 -8.05 7.57
C VAL A 38 -13.62 -6.59 7.42
N GLY A 39 -14.70 -6.19 8.08
CA GLY A 39 -15.16 -4.81 8.06
C GLY A 39 -14.11 -3.84 8.65
N MET A 40 -14.03 -2.62 8.10
CA MET A 40 -13.10 -1.58 8.58
C MET A 40 -13.29 -1.23 10.06
N SER A 41 -14.49 -1.40 10.61
CA SER A 41 -14.81 -1.16 12.02
C SER A 41 -14.62 -2.39 12.92
N ASP A 42 -14.45 -3.58 12.35
CA ASP A 42 -14.42 -4.85 13.10
C ASP A 42 -13.17 -5.01 13.95
N VAL A 43 -12.08 -4.32 13.56
CA VAL A 43 -10.79 -4.37 14.23
C VAL A 43 -10.53 -3.07 14.97
N GLN A 44 -10.31 -3.16 16.28
CA GLN A 44 -9.99 -2.03 17.14
C GLN A 44 -8.61 -2.21 17.77
N TRP A 45 -7.73 -1.23 17.56
CA TRP A 45 -6.39 -1.25 18.13
C TRP A 45 -6.42 -1.11 19.65
N THR A 46 -5.59 -1.87 20.35
CA THR A 46 -5.48 -1.81 21.82
C THR A 46 -4.13 -1.28 22.27
N LYS A 47 -3.03 -1.85 21.77
CA LYS A 47 -1.66 -1.47 22.14
C LYS A 47 -0.62 -1.96 21.12
N GLY A 48 0.63 -1.52 21.30
CA GLY A 48 1.78 -1.98 20.52
C GLY A 48 1.94 -1.22 19.22
N PHE A 49 2.79 -1.73 18.34
CA PHE A 49 3.34 -1.03 17.20
C PHE A 49 2.28 -0.38 16.30
N TRP A 50 1.32 -1.14 15.80
CA TRP A 50 0.30 -0.60 14.89
C TRP A 50 -0.68 0.33 15.60
N ALA A 51 -0.98 0.09 16.88
CA ALA A 51 -1.78 1.02 17.68
C ALA A 51 -1.09 2.39 17.81
N GLU A 52 0.23 2.43 18.05
CA GLU A 52 1.02 3.65 18.08
C GLU A 52 1.05 4.36 16.71
N ARG A 53 1.28 3.63 15.61
CA ARG A 53 1.28 4.20 14.25
C ARG A 53 -0.08 4.74 13.84
N PHE A 54 -1.16 4.01 14.17
CA PHE A 54 -2.53 4.45 13.93
C PHE A 54 -2.89 5.70 14.74
N ALA A 55 -2.45 5.78 16.00
CA ALA A 55 -2.65 6.96 16.84
C ALA A 55 -1.91 8.18 16.26
N VAL A 56 -0.66 8.02 15.79
CA VAL A 56 0.07 9.11 15.10
C VAL A 56 -0.68 9.52 13.82
N CYS A 57 -1.24 8.57 13.08
CA CYS A 57 -2.04 8.90 11.90
C CYS A 57 -3.29 9.71 12.26
N ARG A 58 -4.05 9.26 13.28
CA ARG A 58 -5.26 9.93 13.76
C ARG A 58 -4.99 11.33 14.31
N ASP A 59 -3.95 11.46 15.15
CA ASP A 59 -3.77 12.65 15.99
C ASP A 59 -2.83 13.71 15.35
N ALA A 60 -1.99 13.30 14.39
CA ALA A 60 -1.01 14.19 13.76
C ALA A 60 -1.14 14.21 12.22
N MET A 61 -0.97 13.04 11.56
CA MET A 61 -0.88 13.00 10.08
C MET A 61 -2.15 13.48 9.41
N LEU A 62 -3.30 12.91 9.76
CA LEU A 62 -4.56 13.21 9.11
C LEU A 62 -5.03 14.64 9.33
N PRO A 63 -5.03 15.21 10.57
CA PRO A 63 -5.38 16.60 10.80
C PRO A 63 -4.46 17.59 10.07
N GLN A 64 -3.15 17.36 10.08
CA GLN A 64 -2.19 18.21 9.39
C GLN A 64 -2.38 18.16 7.87
N LEU A 65 -2.62 16.96 7.32
CA LEU A 65 -2.86 16.79 5.89
C LEU A 65 -4.17 17.45 5.47
N TRP A 66 -5.25 17.27 6.24
CA TRP A 66 -6.52 17.93 6.01
C TRP A 66 -6.38 19.45 5.98
N GLN A 67 -5.72 20.02 7.00
CA GLN A 67 -5.43 21.44 7.03
C GLN A 67 -4.59 21.90 5.82
N THR A 68 -3.59 21.14 5.43
CA THR A 68 -2.76 21.43 4.26
C THR A 68 -3.59 21.49 2.98
N TYR A 69 -4.44 20.49 2.74
CA TYR A 69 -5.21 20.39 1.50
C TYR A 69 -6.39 21.36 1.43
N THR A 70 -6.92 21.78 2.57
CA THR A 70 -7.99 22.81 2.65
C THR A 70 -7.45 24.22 2.72
N SER A 71 -6.14 24.42 2.94
CA SER A 71 -5.50 25.74 2.98
C SER A 71 -5.44 26.39 1.60
N LYS A 72 -5.73 27.69 1.54
CA LYS A 72 -5.54 28.52 0.35
C LYS A 72 -4.07 28.90 0.09
N ASP A 73 -3.20 28.77 1.09
CA ASP A 73 -1.84 29.26 1.04
C ASP A 73 -0.81 28.16 0.79
N ILE A 74 -1.08 26.94 1.28
CA ILE A 74 -0.14 25.80 1.22
C ILE A 74 -0.43 24.93 0.01
N CYS A 75 -1.63 24.33 -0.04
CA CYS A 75 -2.06 23.44 -1.09
C CYS A 75 -3.41 23.93 -1.64
N TYR A 76 -3.49 24.15 -2.91
CA TYR A 76 -4.67 24.73 -3.55
C TYR A 76 -5.74 23.71 -3.92
N SER A 77 -5.61 22.45 -3.47
CA SER A 77 -6.46 21.34 -3.95
C SER A 77 -7.93 21.58 -3.71
N PHE A 78 -8.36 21.74 -2.46
CA PHE A 78 -9.77 21.99 -2.13
C PHE A 78 -10.26 23.33 -2.67
N GLN A 79 -9.39 24.34 -2.73
CA GLN A 79 -9.71 25.62 -3.33
C GLN A 79 -10.04 25.51 -4.83
N ASN A 80 -9.40 24.59 -5.56
CA ASN A 80 -9.76 24.33 -6.96
C ASN A 80 -11.21 23.82 -7.07
N PHE A 81 -11.67 22.96 -6.16
CA PHE A 81 -13.11 22.56 -6.13
C PHE A 81 -14.04 23.73 -5.85
N ARG A 82 -13.68 24.64 -4.92
CA ARG A 82 -14.49 25.83 -4.64
C ARG A 82 -14.58 26.75 -5.85
N VAL A 83 -13.48 26.95 -6.58
CA VAL A 83 -13.44 27.73 -7.83
C VAL A 83 -14.24 27.03 -8.94
N ALA A 84 -14.08 25.72 -9.10
CA ALA A 84 -14.86 24.94 -10.06
C ALA A 84 -16.37 24.95 -9.76
N ALA A 85 -16.75 24.94 -8.49
CA ALA A 85 -18.12 25.07 -8.03
C ALA A 85 -18.71 26.48 -8.19
N GLY A 86 -17.90 27.51 -8.48
CA GLY A 86 -18.33 28.91 -8.52
C GLY A 86 -18.53 29.55 -7.14
N LEU A 87 -18.05 28.91 -6.08
CA LEU A 87 -18.08 29.42 -4.70
C LEU A 87 -16.93 30.39 -4.40
N ASP A 88 -15.92 30.39 -5.26
CA ASP A 88 -14.78 31.28 -5.22
C ASP A 88 -14.33 31.65 -6.64
N THR A 89 -13.48 32.68 -6.75
CA THR A 89 -12.88 33.11 -8.01
C THR A 89 -11.40 32.76 -8.03
N GLY A 90 -10.86 32.45 -9.21
CA GLY A 90 -9.43 32.14 -9.29
C GLY A 90 -9.04 31.39 -10.57
N ARG A 91 -7.81 30.90 -10.57
CA ARG A 91 -7.27 29.99 -11.59
C ARG A 91 -6.93 28.66 -10.95
N PHE A 92 -6.87 27.59 -11.73
CA PHE A 92 -6.33 26.32 -11.28
C PHE A 92 -4.88 26.50 -10.81
N ARG A 93 -4.52 25.86 -9.69
CA ARG A 93 -3.17 25.81 -9.13
C ARG A 93 -2.83 24.41 -8.68
N GLY A 94 -1.58 24.03 -8.86
CA GLY A 94 -1.05 22.74 -8.49
C GLY A 94 -0.93 21.77 -9.66
N PRO A 95 -0.49 20.54 -9.41
CA PRO A 95 -0.33 19.51 -10.43
C PRO A 95 -1.68 19.00 -10.94
N SER A 96 -1.69 18.40 -12.12
CA SER A 96 -2.90 17.88 -12.79
C SER A 96 -3.58 16.71 -12.04
N PHE A 97 -2.90 16.06 -11.11
CA PHE A 97 -3.43 14.99 -10.26
C PHE A 97 -3.97 15.46 -8.89
N HIS A 98 -4.13 16.76 -8.69
CA HIS A 98 -4.47 17.36 -7.40
C HIS A 98 -5.84 16.95 -6.86
N ASP A 99 -6.83 16.76 -7.74
CA ASP A 99 -8.15 16.28 -7.35
C ASP A 99 -8.05 14.86 -6.76
N GLY A 100 -7.28 13.99 -7.40
CA GLY A 100 -7.03 12.63 -6.92
C GLY A 100 -6.34 12.58 -5.56
N ASP A 101 -5.43 13.52 -5.30
CA ASP A 101 -4.77 13.61 -4.00
C ASP A 101 -5.74 14.03 -2.90
N PHE A 102 -6.68 14.93 -3.21
CA PHE A 102 -7.75 15.28 -2.26
C PHE A 102 -8.70 14.11 -2.02
N TYR A 103 -9.07 13.36 -3.07
CA TYR A 103 -9.90 12.17 -2.92
C TYR A 103 -9.22 11.08 -2.05
N LYS A 104 -7.91 10.87 -2.19
CA LYS A 104 -7.17 9.96 -1.29
C LYS A 104 -7.19 10.45 0.17
N THR A 105 -7.10 11.77 0.38
CA THR A 105 -7.22 12.34 1.72
C THR A 105 -8.63 12.11 2.28
N LEU A 106 -9.66 12.28 1.47
CA LEU A 106 -11.06 12.02 1.85
C LEU A 106 -11.29 10.52 2.16
N GLU A 107 -10.67 9.62 1.38
CA GLU A 107 -10.67 8.17 1.65
C GLU A 107 -10.04 7.86 3.01
N ALA A 108 -8.89 8.48 3.34
CA ALA A 108 -8.26 8.35 4.65
C ALA A 108 -9.16 8.83 5.81
N VAL A 109 -9.87 9.96 5.62
CA VAL A 109 -10.85 10.47 6.61
C VAL A 109 -11.97 9.47 6.80
N ALA A 110 -12.49 8.88 5.72
CA ALA A 110 -13.56 7.89 5.79
C ALA A 110 -13.13 6.59 6.48
N ALA A 111 -11.94 6.07 6.18
CA ALA A 111 -11.38 4.89 6.84
C ALA A 111 -11.13 5.14 8.33
N MET A 112 -10.58 6.31 8.69
CA MET A 112 -10.40 6.70 10.09
C MET A 112 -11.74 6.82 10.83
N TYR A 113 -12.75 7.43 10.19
CA TYR A 113 -14.10 7.50 10.74
C TYR A 113 -14.73 6.11 10.93
N ALA A 114 -14.51 5.18 10.00
CA ALA A 114 -15.03 3.81 10.15
C ALA A 114 -14.60 3.17 11.49
N THR A 115 -13.34 3.43 11.89
CA THR A 115 -12.76 2.86 13.12
C THR A 115 -13.08 3.69 14.37
N THR A 116 -13.04 5.03 14.28
CA THR A 116 -13.11 5.92 15.45
C THR A 116 -14.50 6.45 15.75
N LYS A 117 -15.35 6.58 14.74
CA LYS A 117 -16.66 7.25 14.79
C LYS A 117 -16.58 8.70 15.28
N ASP A 118 -15.45 9.37 15.05
CA ASP A 118 -15.27 10.77 15.42
C ASP A 118 -16.19 11.69 14.60
N PRO A 119 -17.11 12.44 15.23
CA PRO A 119 -18.07 13.31 14.52
C PRO A 119 -17.39 14.47 13.77
N GLN A 120 -16.18 14.85 14.14
CA GLN A 120 -15.43 15.87 13.42
C GLN A 120 -15.02 15.41 12.03
N LEU A 121 -14.64 14.13 11.90
CA LEU A 121 -14.28 13.53 10.61
C LEU A 121 -15.50 13.45 9.69
N GLU A 122 -16.67 13.10 10.24
CA GLU A 122 -17.93 13.09 9.49
C GLU A 122 -18.27 14.49 8.96
N LYS A 123 -18.15 15.51 9.79
CA LYS A 123 -18.36 16.91 9.40
C LYS A 123 -17.41 17.34 8.27
N TRP A 124 -16.13 16.98 8.36
CA TRP A 124 -15.17 17.27 7.29
C TRP A 124 -15.56 16.64 5.96
N MET A 125 -16.00 15.38 6.00
CA MET A 125 -16.48 14.70 4.79
C MET A 125 -17.71 15.37 4.20
N ASP A 126 -18.75 15.65 4.99
CA ASP A 126 -19.98 16.25 4.53
C ASP A 126 -19.75 17.62 3.88
N GLU A 127 -18.94 18.48 4.51
CA GLU A 127 -18.58 19.81 3.97
C GLU A 127 -17.81 19.71 2.65
N ALA A 128 -16.85 18.78 2.55
CA ALA A 128 -16.08 18.59 1.35
C ALA A 128 -16.92 18.01 0.20
N ILE A 129 -17.77 17.03 0.49
CA ILE A 129 -18.63 16.37 -0.49
C ILE A 129 -19.66 17.33 -1.08
N ASP A 130 -20.21 18.25 -0.28
CA ASP A 130 -21.12 19.30 -0.77
C ASP A 130 -20.44 20.18 -1.84
N VAL A 131 -19.21 20.59 -1.59
CA VAL A 131 -18.43 21.41 -2.54
C VAL A 131 -18.05 20.61 -3.80
N ILE A 132 -17.63 19.35 -3.64
CA ILE A 132 -17.31 18.45 -4.76
C ILE A 132 -18.56 18.25 -5.63
N GLY A 133 -19.71 18.01 -5.03
CA GLY A 133 -20.97 17.87 -5.77
C GLY A 133 -21.37 19.11 -6.58
N LYS A 134 -21.13 20.31 -6.02
CA LYS A 134 -21.37 21.58 -6.72
C LYS A 134 -20.37 21.84 -7.86
N ALA A 135 -19.18 21.24 -7.80
CA ALA A 135 -18.18 21.34 -8.85
C ALA A 135 -18.47 20.42 -10.06
N GLN A 136 -19.25 19.35 -9.85
CA GLN A 136 -19.56 18.37 -10.90
C GLN A 136 -20.48 18.98 -11.97
N LYS A 137 -20.13 18.78 -13.25
CA LYS A 137 -20.98 19.18 -14.38
C LYS A 137 -22.26 18.32 -14.45
N THR A 138 -23.26 18.80 -15.16
CA THR A 138 -24.56 18.10 -15.32
C THR A 138 -24.42 16.77 -16.04
N ASP A 139 -23.44 16.64 -16.94
CA ASP A 139 -23.09 15.40 -17.66
C ASP A 139 -22.32 14.39 -16.80
N GLY A 140 -21.94 14.76 -15.58
CA GLY A 140 -21.18 13.92 -14.65
C GLY A 140 -19.67 14.17 -14.65
N TYR A 141 -19.14 14.95 -15.62
CA TYR A 141 -17.72 15.28 -15.66
C TYR A 141 -17.26 16.04 -14.41
N ILE A 142 -16.10 15.68 -13.88
CA ILE A 142 -15.53 16.31 -12.70
C ILE A 142 -14.01 16.27 -12.73
N TYR A 143 -13.40 17.32 -13.24
CA TYR A 143 -11.97 17.57 -13.17
C TYR A 143 -11.75 19.07 -13.06
N THR A 144 -11.28 19.52 -11.89
CA THR A 144 -11.29 20.95 -11.55
C THR A 144 -10.46 21.79 -12.49
N LYS A 145 -9.31 21.29 -12.99
CA LYS A 145 -8.46 22.00 -13.95
C LYS A 145 -9.24 22.37 -15.21
N ASN A 146 -9.82 21.39 -15.89
CA ASN A 146 -10.52 21.61 -17.14
C ASN A 146 -11.77 22.44 -16.95
N ILE A 147 -12.53 22.22 -15.86
CA ILE A 147 -13.74 23.01 -15.53
C ILE A 147 -13.37 24.49 -15.35
N ILE A 148 -12.31 24.78 -14.61
CA ILE A 148 -11.86 26.16 -14.36
C ILE A 148 -11.33 26.80 -15.65
N GLU A 149 -10.55 26.06 -16.44
CA GLU A 149 -10.00 26.55 -17.72
C GLU A 149 -11.12 26.79 -18.75
N GLN A 150 -12.11 25.91 -18.85
CA GLN A 150 -13.27 26.06 -19.71
C GLN A 150 -14.09 27.32 -19.35
N LYS A 151 -14.34 27.57 -18.06
CA LYS A 151 -15.05 28.79 -17.61
C LYS A 151 -14.34 30.07 -18.04
N LYS A 152 -13.00 30.05 -18.20
CA LYS A 152 -12.21 31.23 -18.60
C LYS A 152 -12.08 31.38 -20.11
N SER A 153 -11.85 30.28 -20.82
CA SER A 153 -11.49 30.30 -22.25
C SER A 153 -12.67 30.00 -23.17
N GLY A 154 -13.77 29.46 -22.63
CA GLY A 154 -14.88 28.93 -23.41
C GLY A 154 -14.55 27.63 -24.18
N LYS A 155 -13.30 27.14 -24.09
CA LYS A 155 -12.86 25.93 -24.80
C LYS A 155 -12.88 24.72 -23.88
N GLU A 156 -13.51 23.66 -24.32
CA GLU A 156 -13.51 22.39 -23.65
C GLU A 156 -12.30 21.55 -24.09
N LYS A 157 -11.62 20.96 -23.11
CA LYS A 157 -10.42 20.13 -23.31
C LYS A 157 -10.53 18.91 -22.42
N MET A 158 -11.32 17.93 -22.83
CA MET A 158 -11.46 16.67 -22.09
C MET A 158 -10.59 15.60 -22.75
N PHE A 159 -9.75 14.96 -21.97
CA PHE A 159 -8.87 13.85 -22.39
C PHE A 159 -7.96 14.15 -23.59
N ASP A 160 -7.64 15.42 -23.83
CA ASP A 160 -6.78 15.85 -24.94
C ASP A 160 -5.27 15.74 -24.64
N ASP A 161 -4.91 15.62 -23.36
CA ASP A 161 -3.52 15.51 -22.90
C ASP A 161 -3.31 14.22 -22.10
N GLN A 162 -2.38 13.38 -22.54
CA GLN A 162 -2.00 12.13 -21.84
C GLN A 162 -1.57 12.38 -20.38
N LEU A 163 -0.98 13.54 -20.09
CA LEU A 163 -0.51 13.91 -18.77
C LEU A 163 -1.57 14.66 -17.94
N SER A 164 -2.82 14.72 -18.42
CA SER A 164 -3.90 15.40 -17.70
C SER A 164 -4.30 14.72 -16.40
N PHE A 165 -4.04 13.42 -16.25
CA PHE A 165 -4.46 12.59 -15.10
C PHE A 165 -5.97 12.54 -14.86
N GLU A 166 -6.80 12.82 -15.86
CA GLU A 166 -8.27 12.81 -15.69
C GLU A 166 -8.77 11.46 -15.19
N ALA A 167 -8.48 10.37 -15.91
CA ALA A 167 -8.90 9.03 -15.50
C ALA A 167 -8.35 8.62 -14.12
N TYR A 168 -7.14 9.07 -13.77
CA TYR A 168 -6.57 8.87 -12.43
C TYR A 168 -7.41 9.56 -11.35
N ASN A 169 -7.80 10.82 -11.56
CA ASN A 169 -8.62 11.57 -10.61
C ASN A 169 -10.00 10.92 -10.43
N PHE A 170 -10.63 10.50 -11.54
CA PHE A 170 -11.90 9.75 -11.51
C PHE A 170 -11.77 8.44 -10.72
N GLY A 171 -10.66 7.71 -10.89
CA GLY A 171 -10.40 6.46 -10.17
C GLY A 171 -10.37 6.66 -8.65
N HIS A 172 -9.66 7.67 -8.18
CA HIS A 172 -9.59 7.97 -6.74
C HIS A 172 -10.91 8.52 -6.18
N LEU A 173 -11.71 9.24 -6.98
CA LEU A 173 -13.06 9.60 -6.58
C LEU A 173 -13.92 8.35 -6.32
N MET A 174 -13.87 7.36 -7.22
CA MET A 174 -14.66 6.14 -7.11
C MET A 174 -14.25 5.28 -5.91
N THR A 175 -12.95 5.10 -5.66
CA THR A 175 -12.48 4.36 -4.47
C THR A 175 -12.87 5.07 -3.18
N ALA A 176 -12.61 6.38 -3.07
CA ALA A 176 -13.02 7.18 -1.92
C ALA A 176 -14.53 7.13 -1.66
N ALA A 177 -15.33 7.13 -2.72
CA ALA A 177 -16.79 7.07 -2.61
C ALA A 177 -17.29 5.73 -2.08
N CYS A 178 -16.69 4.63 -2.51
CA CYS A 178 -17.02 3.29 -2.00
C CYS A 178 -16.62 3.14 -0.53
N VAL A 179 -15.43 3.61 -0.15
CA VAL A 179 -14.95 3.60 1.25
C VAL A 179 -15.85 4.50 2.13
N HIS A 180 -16.18 5.70 1.67
CA HIS A 180 -17.09 6.60 2.38
C HIS A 180 -18.47 5.98 2.60
N TYR A 181 -19.05 5.35 1.57
CA TYR A 181 -20.36 4.69 1.68
C TYR A 181 -20.31 3.54 2.71
N ARG A 182 -19.27 2.71 2.66
CA ARG A 182 -19.08 1.59 3.62
C ARG A 182 -18.83 2.05 5.05
N ALA A 183 -18.17 3.19 5.23
CA ALA A 183 -17.88 3.76 6.54
C ALA A 183 -19.08 4.44 7.20
N THR A 184 -19.92 5.11 6.39
CA THR A 184 -20.98 6.03 6.89
C THR A 184 -22.39 5.57 6.56
N GLY A 185 -22.60 4.75 5.53
CA GLY A 185 -23.91 4.45 4.95
C GLY A 185 -24.49 5.59 4.07
N LYS A 186 -23.80 6.73 3.97
CA LYS A 186 -24.27 7.90 3.19
C LYS A 186 -23.90 7.73 1.71
N ALA A 187 -24.89 7.84 0.82
CA ALA A 187 -24.69 7.72 -0.63
C ALA A 187 -24.27 9.03 -1.33
N THR A 188 -23.98 10.10 -0.59
CA THR A 188 -23.72 11.43 -1.15
C THR A 188 -22.53 11.42 -2.11
N LEU A 189 -21.34 10.96 -1.67
CA LEU A 189 -20.16 10.85 -2.53
C LEU A 189 -20.31 9.73 -3.57
N LEU A 190 -20.99 8.63 -3.21
CA LEU A 190 -21.26 7.52 -4.13
C LEU A 190 -22.10 7.98 -5.35
N ASN A 191 -23.08 8.85 -5.14
CA ASN A 191 -23.90 9.39 -6.23
C ASN A 191 -23.08 10.31 -7.17
N ILE A 192 -22.13 11.06 -6.65
CA ILE A 192 -21.18 11.85 -7.46
C ILE A 192 -20.30 10.91 -8.28
N ALA A 193 -19.73 9.87 -7.66
CA ALA A 193 -18.89 8.88 -8.33
C ALA A 193 -19.62 8.09 -9.41
N LYS A 194 -20.89 7.72 -9.17
CA LYS A 194 -21.75 7.06 -10.19
C LYS A 194 -21.93 7.94 -11.43
N LYS A 195 -22.28 9.22 -11.25
CA LYS A 195 -22.39 10.15 -12.39
C LYS A 195 -21.06 10.30 -13.14
N ALA A 196 -19.95 10.37 -12.41
CA ALA A 196 -18.63 10.45 -13.01
C ALA A 196 -18.27 9.17 -13.81
N ALA A 197 -18.62 8.00 -13.29
CA ALA A 197 -18.43 6.72 -14.00
C ALA A 197 -19.37 6.60 -15.22
N ASP A 198 -20.61 7.08 -15.12
CA ASP A 198 -21.55 7.11 -16.24
C ASP A 198 -21.04 8.04 -17.36
N PHE A 199 -20.43 9.17 -17.01
CA PHE A 199 -19.71 10.01 -17.97
C PHE A 199 -18.58 9.23 -18.68
N LEU A 200 -17.75 8.51 -17.93
CA LEU A 200 -16.68 7.69 -18.52
C LEU A 200 -17.23 6.59 -19.45
N ILE A 201 -18.34 5.95 -19.10
CA ILE A 201 -19.00 4.96 -19.97
C ILE A 201 -19.42 5.61 -21.30
N GLY A 202 -20.09 6.76 -21.24
CA GLY A 202 -20.48 7.50 -22.44
C GLY A 202 -19.27 7.91 -23.30
N PHE A 203 -18.22 8.39 -22.66
CA PHE A 203 -16.98 8.81 -23.34
C PHE A 203 -16.28 7.62 -24.01
N TYR A 204 -16.00 6.55 -23.29
CA TYR A 204 -15.25 5.40 -23.81
C TYR A 204 -16.07 4.48 -24.71
N SER A 205 -17.41 4.52 -24.69
CA SER A 205 -18.26 3.71 -25.57
C SER A 205 -18.08 4.03 -27.06
N SER A 206 -17.67 5.27 -27.35
CA SER A 206 -17.39 5.75 -28.71
C SER A 206 -15.91 6.03 -28.96
N ALA A 207 -15.06 5.80 -27.97
CA ALA A 207 -13.64 6.12 -28.03
C ALA A 207 -12.89 5.10 -28.90
N SER A 208 -11.98 5.62 -29.71
CA SER A 208 -10.97 4.78 -30.37
C SER A 208 -9.98 4.21 -29.36
N PRO A 209 -9.28 3.11 -29.68
CA PRO A 209 -8.22 2.57 -28.82
C PRO A 209 -7.14 3.59 -28.45
N GLU A 210 -6.90 4.62 -29.28
CA GLU A 210 -5.96 5.70 -29.01
C GLU A 210 -6.31 6.49 -27.75
N LEU A 211 -7.60 6.63 -27.42
CA LEU A 211 -8.04 7.33 -26.22
C LEU A 211 -7.68 6.58 -24.92
N ALA A 212 -7.52 5.26 -24.98
CA ALA A 212 -7.01 4.49 -23.83
C ALA A 212 -5.60 4.90 -23.41
N ARG A 213 -4.80 5.44 -24.34
CA ARG A 213 -3.45 5.98 -24.07
C ARG A 213 -3.46 7.20 -23.14
N ASN A 214 -4.56 7.93 -23.11
CA ASN A 214 -4.72 9.10 -22.25
C ASN A 214 -5.05 8.72 -20.79
N ALA A 215 -5.30 7.43 -20.53
CA ALA A 215 -5.58 6.90 -19.21
C ALA A 215 -4.28 6.47 -18.49
N ILE A 216 -3.35 7.40 -18.28
CA ILE A 216 -2.15 7.13 -17.49
C ILE A 216 -2.51 6.89 -16.02
N CYS A 217 -1.73 6.06 -15.34
CA CYS A 217 -1.93 5.70 -13.95
C CYS A 217 -3.35 5.14 -13.67
N PRO A 218 -3.62 3.87 -14.01
CA PRO A 218 -4.98 3.33 -14.14
C PRO A 218 -5.67 3.02 -12.81
N SER A 219 -5.75 3.98 -11.89
CA SER A 219 -6.51 3.89 -10.63
C SER A 219 -8.00 3.62 -10.85
N HIS A 220 -8.54 4.07 -12.00
CA HIS A 220 -9.93 3.87 -12.37
C HIS A 220 -10.29 2.41 -12.61
N TYR A 221 -9.34 1.51 -12.86
CA TYR A 221 -9.63 0.07 -12.94
C TYR A 221 -10.06 -0.47 -11.57
N MET A 222 -9.34 -0.13 -10.50
CA MET A 222 -9.76 -0.44 -9.13
C MET A 222 -11.08 0.26 -8.78
N GLY A 223 -11.20 1.55 -9.11
CA GLY A 223 -12.37 2.36 -8.78
C GLY A 223 -13.65 1.85 -9.43
N LEU A 224 -13.63 1.52 -10.72
CA LEU A 224 -14.78 0.98 -11.45
C LEU A 224 -15.18 -0.40 -10.92
N THR A 225 -14.22 -1.27 -10.60
CA THR A 225 -14.53 -2.59 -10.04
C THR A 225 -15.14 -2.47 -8.63
N GLU A 226 -14.60 -1.58 -7.77
CA GLU A 226 -15.21 -1.33 -6.46
C GLU A 226 -16.60 -0.69 -6.56
N LEU A 227 -16.81 0.16 -7.57
CA LEU A 227 -18.12 0.73 -7.83
C LEU A 227 -19.14 -0.34 -8.29
N TYR A 228 -18.72 -1.29 -9.15
CA TYR A 228 -19.50 -2.48 -9.47
C TYR A 228 -19.85 -3.29 -8.23
N ARG A 229 -18.88 -3.64 -7.41
CA ARG A 229 -19.06 -4.40 -6.15
C ARG A 229 -20.00 -3.70 -5.17
N THR A 230 -20.00 -2.36 -5.17
CA THR A 230 -20.82 -1.55 -4.25
C THR A 230 -22.26 -1.38 -4.75
N THR A 231 -22.46 -1.30 -6.06
CA THR A 231 -23.75 -0.99 -6.67
C THR A 231 -24.43 -2.17 -7.34
N ASN A 232 -23.69 -3.25 -7.59
CA ASN A 232 -24.08 -4.40 -8.40
C ASN A 232 -24.49 -4.02 -9.83
N ASP A 233 -24.02 -2.87 -10.36
CA ASP A 233 -24.32 -2.41 -11.72
C ASP A 233 -23.21 -2.85 -12.67
N LYS A 234 -23.52 -3.85 -13.50
CA LYS A 234 -22.56 -4.52 -14.38
C LYS A 234 -21.88 -3.57 -15.39
N LYS A 235 -22.50 -2.45 -15.74
CA LYS A 235 -21.92 -1.49 -16.71
C LYS A 235 -20.53 -1.01 -16.29
N TYR A 236 -20.25 -0.89 -14.98
CA TYR A 236 -18.94 -0.47 -14.47
C TYR A 236 -17.87 -1.56 -14.67
N LEU A 237 -18.25 -2.82 -14.46
CA LEU A 237 -17.37 -3.96 -14.76
C LEU A 237 -17.13 -4.10 -16.26
N ASP A 238 -18.16 -3.93 -17.08
CA ASP A 238 -18.05 -4.00 -18.53
C ASP A 238 -17.10 -2.93 -19.08
N LEU A 239 -17.14 -1.70 -18.51
CA LEU A 239 -16.21 -0.64 -18.90
C LEU A 239 -14.76 -1.03 -18.60
N VAL A 240 -14.45 -1.50 -17.38
CA VAL A 240 -13.06 -1.82 -17.03
C VAL A 240 -12.53 -3.02 -17.84
N ILE A 241 -13.37 -4.01 -18.15
CA ILE A 241 -13.01 -5.11 -19.05
C ILE A 241 -12.68 -4.56 -20.44
N HIS A 242 -13.50 -3.65 -20.96
CA HIS A 242 -13.26 -3.00 -22.25
C HIS A 242 -11.90 -2.26 -22.24
N LEU A 243 -11.63 -1.46 -21.22
CA LEU A 243 -10.38 -0.70 -21.09
C LEU A 243 -9.13 -1.60 -21.02
N ILE A 244 -9.21 -2.75 -20.34
CA ILE A 244 -8.12 -3.73 -20.34
C ILE A 244 -7.93 -4.33 -21.74
N ASN A 245 -9.02 -4.63 -22.45
CA ASN A 245 -8.97 -5.26 -23.76
C ASN A 245 -8.39 -4.34 -24.85
N ILE A 246 -8.66 -3.06 -24.80
CA ILE A 246 -8.12 -2.09 -25.76
C ILE A 246 -6.71 -1.60 -25.41
N ARG A 247 -6.24 -1.83 -24.18
CA ARG A 247 -4.90 -1.41 -23.74
C ARG A 247 -3.82 -2.13 -24.53
N GLY A 248 -2.88 -1.37 -25.11
CA GLY A 248 -1.76 -1.91 -25.88
C GLY A 248 -2.13 -2.42 -27.27
N THR A 249 -3.35 -2.17 -27.79
CA THR A 249 -3.76 -2.52 -29.14
C THR A 249 -3.36 -1.48 -30.17
N VAL A 250 -2.90 -0.32 -29.74
CA VAL A 250 -2.34 0.76 -30.55
C VAL A 250 -0.95 1.13 -30.01
N GLU A 251 -0.24 2.00 -30.72
CA GLU A 251 1.08 2.46 -30.29
C GLU A 251 1.03 3.06 -28.87
N GLY A 252 1.69 2.41 -27.94
CA GLY A 252 1.80 2.81 -26.53
C GLY A 252 3.24 2.99 -26.09
N THR A 253 3.46 3.09 -24.77
CA THR A 253 4.77 3.32 -24.18
C THR A 253 5.08 2.29 -23.09
N ASP A 254 6.36 1.98 -22.91
CA ASP A 254 6.79 1.20 -21.74
C ASP A 254 6.54 1.96 -20.45
N ASP A 255 6.68 3.30 -20.46
CA ASP A 255 6.45 4.14 -19.29
C ASP A 255 5.03 4.00 -18.70
N ASN A 256 4.04 3.80 -19.56
CA ASN A 256 2.66 3.56 -19.15
C ASN A 256 2.25 2.06 -19.12
N SER A 257 3.17 1.14 -19.39
CA SER A 257 2.91 -0.30 -19.48
C SER A 257 1.79 -0.64 -20.49
N ASP A 258 1.74 0.06 -21.63
CA ASP A 258 0.71 -0.10 -22.67
C ASP A 258 1.27 -0.26 -24.08
N ARG A 259 2.58 -0.57 -24.21
CA ARG A 259 3.19 -0.90 -25.50
C ARG A 259 2.70 -2.24 -26.05
N ALA A 260 2.27 -3.16 -25.20
CA ALA A 260 1.73 -4.43 -25.57
C ALA A 260 0.40 -4.67 -24.83
N PRO A 261 -0.52 -5.48 -25.39
CA PRO A 261 -1.71 -5.92 -24.70
C PRO A 261 -1.36 -6.57 -23.35
N PHE A 262 -2.19 -6.34 -22.34
CA PHE A 262 -1.90 -6.83 -20.98
C PHE A 262 -1.60 -8.33 -20.95
N ARG A 263 -2.37 -9.14 -21.69
CA ARG A 263 -2.24 -10.61 -21.73
C ARG A 263 -0.95 -11.10 -22.37
N GLU A 264 -0.26 -10.26 -23.12
CA GLU A 264 1.01 -10.56 -23.81
C GLU A 264 2.23 -10.09 -23.01
N MET A 265 2.03 -9.35 -21.92
CA MET A 265 3.13 -8.89 -21.06
C MET A 265 3.87 -10.08 -20.46
N ASN A 266 5.21 -10.02 -20.50
CA ASN A 266 6.09 -11.10 -20.01
C ASN A 266 7.05 -10.63 -18.90
N LYS A 267 7.22 -9.32 -18.73
CA LYS A 267 8.04 -8.68 -17.70
C LYS A 267 7.45 -7.33 -17.29
N VAL A 268 7.81 -6.86 -16.12
CA VAL A 268 7.38 -5.57 -15.62
C VAL A 268 8.31 -4.48 -16.13
N VAL A 269 7.73 -3.44 -16.73
CA VAL A 269 8.42 -2.28 -17.28
C VAL A 269 7.69 -0.99 -16.88
N GLY A 270 8.37 0.14 -17.03
CA GLY A 270 7.77 1.45 -16.92
C GLY A 270 7.56 1.95 -15.50
N HIS A 271 6.75 2.97 -15.38
CA HIS A 271 6.53 3.71 -14.14
C HIS A 271 5.93 2.81 -13.05
N ALA A 272 6.61 2.68 -11.91
CA ALA A 272 6.31 1.65 -10.92
C ALA A 272 4.91 1.81 -10.27
N VAL A 273 4.46 3.06 -10.02
CA VAL A 273 3.11 3.31 -9.50
C VAL A 273 2.06 2.86 -10.50
N ARG A 274 2.22 3.25 -11.78
CA ARG A 274 1.26 2.92 -12.85
C ARG A 274 1.15 1.41 -13.06
N ALA A 275 2.30 0.71 -13.07
CA ALA A 275 2.35 -0.74 -13.21
C ALA A 275 1.65 -1.46 -12.04
N ASN A 276 1.96 -1.09 -10.80
CA ASN A 276 1.35 -1.70 -9.62
C ASN A 276 -0.16 -1.44 -9.54
N TYR A 277 -0.61 -0.24 -9.93
CA TYR A 277 -2.05 0.09 -10.01
C TYR A 277 -2.76 -0.70 -11.11
N LEU A 278 -2.10 -0.89 -12.27
CA LEU A 278 -2.60 -1.75 -13.35
C LEU A 278 -2.80 -3.18 -12.84
N PHE A 279 -1.78 -3.75 -12.20
CA PHE A 279 -1.85 -5.13 -11.68
C PHE A 279 -2.90 -5.29 -10.60
N ALA A 280 -3.04 -4.32 -9.71
CA ALA A 280 -4.09 -4.32 -8.69
C ALA A 280 -5.49 -4.28 -9.32
N GLY A 281 -5.72 -3.39 -10.31
CA GLY A 281 -6.99 -3.29 -11.00
C GLY A 281 -7.34 -4.52 -11.84
N VAL A 282 -6.34 -5.13 -12.50
CA VAL A 282 -6.55 -6.39 -13.25
C VAL A 282 -6.85 -7.56 -12.31
N ALA A 283 -6.22 -7.59 -11.11
CA ALA A 283 -6.54 -8.58 -10.08
C ALA A 283 -8.00 -8.44 -9.60
N ASP A 284 -8.49 -7.20 -9.46
CA ASP A 284 -9.89 -6.94 -9.15
C ASP A 284 -10.82 -7.48 -10.26
N VAL A 285 -10.51 -7.25 -11.53
CA VAL A 285 -11.31 -7.77 -12.65
C VAL A 285 -11.28 -9.30 -12.70
N TYR A 286 -10.13 -9.92 -12.44
CA TYR A 286 -10.08 -11.38 -12.33
C TYR A 286 -11.00 -11.92 -11.24
N ALA A 287 -11.07 -11.26 -10.08
CA ALA A 287 -11.96 -11.67 -9.00
C ALA A 287 -13.43 -11.79 -9.43
N GLU A 288 -13.85 -10.96 -10.38
CA GLU A 288 -15.24 -10.90 -10.88
C GLU A 288 -15.48 -11.79 -12.09
N THR A 289 -14.46 -12.01 -12.92
CA THR A 289 -14.64 -12.67 -14.24
C THR A 289 -14.08 -14.09 -14.32
N GLY A 290 -13.07 -14.42 -13.52
CA GLY A 290 -12.34 -15.68 -13.60
C GLY A 290 -11.52 -15.84 -14.89
N ASP A 291 -11.24 -14.76 -15.62
CA ASP A 291 -10.44 -14.83 -16.85
C ASP A 291 -9.00 -15.29 -16.53
N VAL A 292 -8.76 -16.59 -16.71
CA VAL A 292 -7.49 -17.23 -16.40
C VAL A 292 -6.31 -16.61 -17.15
N THR A 293 -6.53 -15.95 -18.29
CA THR A 293 -5.44 -15.29 -19.04
C THR A 293 -4.91 -14.08 -18.30
N LEU A 294 -5.78 -13.35 -17.58
CA LEU A 294 -5.38 -12.26 -16.69
C LEU A 294 -4.55 -12.77 -15.50
N MET A 295 -5.00 -13.84 -14.84
CA MET A 295 -4.26 -14.44 -13.72
C MET A 295 -2.90 -14.98 -14.14
N ASN A 296 -2.80 -15.60 -15.32
CA ASN A 296 -1.53 -16.09 -15.84
C ASN A 296 -0.52 -14.95 -16.03
N THR A 297 -0.97 -13.82 -16.57
CA THR A 297 -0.12 -12.63 -16.72
C THR A 297 0.24 -12.03 -15.36
N LEU A 298 -0.73 -11.88 -14.44
CA LEU A 298 -0.45 -11.39 -13.08
C LEU A 298 0.62 -12.22 -12.38
N ASN A 299 0.56 -13.55 -12.48
CA ASN A 299 1.56 -14.44 -11.90
C ASN A 299 2.94 -14.26 -12.53
N LYS A 300 3.03 -14.07 -13.87
CA LYS A 300 4.31 -13.76 -14.54
C LYS A 300 4.89 -12.43 -14.02
N MET A 301 4.06 -11.38 -13.95
CA MET A 301 4.47 -10.06 -13.46
C MET A 301 4.93 -10.14 -12.00
N TRP A 302 4.19 -10.84 -11.15
CA TRP A 302 4.52 -11.02 -9.74
C TRP A 302 5.87 -11.72 -9.57
N ASN A 303 6.08 -12.84 -10.27
CA ASN A 303 7.35 -13.56 -10.23
C ASN A 303 8.53 -12.68 -10.70
N ASN A 304 8.34 -11.87 -11.74
CA ASN A 304 9.37 -10.97 -12.22
C ASN A 304 9.71 -9.90 -11.17
N VAL A 305 8.71 -9.25 -10.55
CA VAL A 305 8.96 -8.25 -9.51
C VAL A 305 9.67 -8.87 -8.30
N ILE A 306 9.11 -9.93 -7.75
CA ILE A 306 9.59 -10.49 -6.47
C ILE A 306 10.98 -11.11 -6.60
N ASN A 307 11.27 -11.72 -7.74
CA ASN A 307 12.55 -12.44 -7.92
C ASN A 307 13.68 -11.56 -8.47
N THR A 308 13.36 -10.40 -9.10
CA THR A 308 14.39 -9.65 -9.83
C THR A 308 14.34 -8.12 -9.69
N LYS A 309 13.26 -7.54 -9.13
CA LYS A 309 13.04 -6.07 -9.20
C LYS A 309 12.58 -5.42 -7.89
N MET A 310 12.35 -6.20 -6.84
CA MET A 310 11.93 -5.70 -5.54
C MET A 310 13.13 -5.54 -4.61
N TYR A 311 13.21 -4.42 -3.93
CA TYR A 311 14.20 -4.19 -2.88
C TYR A 311 13.91 -5.05 -1.63
N VAL A 312 14.93 -5.32 -0.84
CA VAL A 312 14.84 -6.09 0.42
C VAL A 312 13.84 -5.49 1.41
N THR A 313 13.49 -4.22 1.26
CA THR A 313 12.49 -3.49 2.05
C THR A 313 11.07 -3.62 1.52
N GLY A 314 10.83 -4.42 0.47
CA GLY A 314 9.55 -4.50 -0.24
C GLY A 314 9.30 -3.34 -1.20
N GLY A 315 10.26 -2.43 -1.35
CA GLY A 315 10.14 -1.26 -2.22
C GLY A 315 10.29 -1.58 -3.70
N CYS A 316 9.72 -0.72 -4.55
CA CYS A 316 9.65 -0.88 -5.99
C CYS A 316 10.04 0.40 -6.74
N GLY A 317 10.55 0.22 -7.99
CA GLY A 317 10.90 1.35 -8.85
C GLY A 317 12.33 1.84 -8.63
N ALA A 318 13.28 1.23 -9.33
CA ALA A 318 14.71 1.49 -9.15
C ALA A 318 15.17 2.81 -9.75
N LEU A 319 14.56 3.24 -10.89
CA LEU A 319 15.04 4.33 -11.71
C LEU A 319 14.17 5.58 -11.56
N TYR A 320 14.82 6.73 -11.40
CA TYR A 320 14.14 8.02 -11.54
C TYR A 320 13.87 8.35 -13.00
N ASP A 321 14.92 8.34 -13.82
CA ASP A 321 14.88 8.48 -15.28
C ASP A 321 15.72 7.39 -15.92
N GLY A 322 15.34 6.98 -17.13
CA GLY A 322 16.12 5.98 -17.83
C GLY A 322 15.55 5.65 -19.20
N VAL A 323 16.13 4.63 -19.77
CA VAL A 323 15.67 3.96 -20.98
C VAL A 323 15.00 2.65 -20.57
N SER A 324 13.87 2.34 -21.21
CA SER A 324 13.20 1.06 -20.99
C SER A 324 14.14 -0.11 -21.24
N VAL A 325 13.94 -1.18 -20.49
CA VAL A 325 14.70 -2.44 -20.67
C VAL A 325 14.57 -3.02 -22.07
N ASP A 326 13.50 -2.69 -22.77
CA ASP A 326 13.25 -3.09 -24.18
C ASP A 326 13.63 -2.00 -25.19
N GLY A 327 13.95 -0.80 -24.72
CA GLY A 327 14.31 0.35 -25.55
C GLY A 327 15.79 0.36 -25.95
N THR A 328 16.29 -0.76 -26.46
CA THR A 328 17.73 -0.96 -26.75
C THR A 328 18.12 -0.65 -28.20
N ALA A 329 17.19 -0.12 -29.01
CA ALA A 329 17.50 0.21 -30.39
C ALA A 329 18.52 1.35 -30.47
N TYR A 330 19.52 1.20 -31.34
CA TYR A 330 20.51 2.24 -31.62
C TYR A 330 19.91 3.50 -32.26
N LYS A 331 18.71 3.38 -32.84
CA LYS A 331 17.99 4.51 -33.46
C LYS A 331 17.31 5.35 -32.37
N PRO A 332 17.66 6.65 -32.20
CA PRO A 332 17.14 7.50 -31.13
C PRO A 332 15.60 7.62 -31.04
N ASP A 333 14.93 7.59 -32.18
CA ASP A 333 13.46 7.71 -32.31
C ASP A 333 12.69 6.45 -31.88
N THR A 334 13.39 5.31 -31.71
CA THR A 334 12.79 4.06 -31.22
C THR A 334 13.12 3.78 -29.76
N VAL A 335 13.94 4.60 -29.10
CA VAL A 335 14.31 4.47 -27.70
C VAL A 335 13.15 4.95 -26.82
N GLN A 336 12.60 4.03 -26.02
CA GLN A 336 11.55 4.35 -25.05
C GLN A 336 12.16 4.95 -23.78
N LYS A 337 11.88 6.21 -23.50
CA LYS A 337 12.19 6.84 -22.22
C LYS A 337 11.20 6.39 -21.16
N VAL A 338 11.70 6.17 -19.96
CA VAL A 338 10.88 5.81 -18.79
C VAL A 338 11.21 6.73 -17.62
N HIS A 339 10.22 6.96 -16.77
CA HIS A 339 10.31 7.85 -15.63
C HIS A 339 9.76 7.17 -14.36
N GLN A 340 10.46 7.28 -13.23
CA GLN A 340 10.07 6.69 -11.93
C GLN A 340 9.75 5.19 -12.05
N SER A 341 10.62 4.45 -12.74
CA SER A 341 10.30 3.16 -13.33
C SER A 341 11.03 1.99 -12.68
N TYR A 342 10.52 0.80 -12.97
CA TYR A 342 11.27 -0.43 -12.80
C TYR A 342 12.51 -0.41 -13.70
N GLY A 343 13.63 -0.91 -13.18
CA GLY A 343 14.86 -1.14 -13.93
C GLY A 343 14.86 -2.48 -14.65
N ARG A 344 16.04 -2.84 -15.18
CA ARG A 344 16.31 -4.19 -15.67
C ARG A 344 16.24 -5.20 -14.53
N ASP A 345 16.12 -6.47 -14.87
CA ASP A 345 16.24 -7.53 -13.88
C ASP A 345 17.56 -7.37 -13.13
N TYR A 346 17.50 -7.45 -11.80
CA TYR A 346 18.63 -7.27 -10.86
C TYR A 346 19.25 -5.86 -10.81
N GLN A 347 18.68 -4.87 -11.47
CA GLN A 347 19.13 -3.47 -11.37
C GLN A 347 18.47 -2.80 -10.17
N LEU A 348 19.18 -2.78 -9.05
CA LEU A 348 18.68 -2.28 -7.75
C LEU A 348 19.71 -1.33 -7.10
N PRO A 349 19.92 -0.12 -7.66
CA PRO A 349 20.85 0.85 -7.10
C PRO A 349 20.44 1.28 -5.69
N ASN A 350 21.39 1.58 -4.81
CA ASN A 350 21.14 1.98 -3.44
C ASN A 350 21.02 3.50 -3.27
N PHE A 351 22.04 4.26 -3.70
CA PHE A 351 22.05 5.72 -3.61
C PHE A 351 21.03 6.40 -4.51
N SER A 352 20.88 5.89 -5.72
CA SER A 352 19.99 6.43 -6.74
C SER A 352 18.65 5.70 -6.81
N ALA A 353 18.35 4.83 -5.85
CA ALA A 353 17.06 4.17 -5.77
C ALA A 353 15.92 5.20 -5.73
N HIS A 354 15.08 5.22 -6.76
CA HIS A 354 13.92 6.09 -6.72
C HIS A 354 12.93 5.62 -5.67
N ASN A 355 12.54 4.35 -5.71
CA ASN A 355 11.79 3.67 -4.66
C ASN A 355 10.69 4.56 -4.06
N GLU A 356 9.77 5.02 -4.92
CA GLU A 356 8.73 5.98 -4.56
C GLU A 356 7.76 5.41 -3.53
N THR A 357 7.40 6.20 -2.53
CA THR A 357 6.42 5.80 -1.50
C THR A 357 5.10 5.32 -2.11
N CYS A 358 4.60 5.98 -3.18
CA CYS A 358 3.37 5.55 -3.86
C CYS A 358 3.53 4.21 -4.59
N ALA A 359 4.71 3.91 -5.15
CA ALA A 359 4.98 2.62 -5.77
C ALA A 359 4.99 1.48 -4.75
N ASN A 360 5.54 1.74 -3.57
CA ASN A 360 5.56 0.81 -2.45
C ASN A 360 4.13 0.51 -1.96
N ILE A 361 3.30 1.53 -1.84
CA ILE A 361 1.87 1.36 -1.51
C ILE A 361 1.14 0.62 -2.64
N GLY A 362 1.42 0.92 -3.90
CA GLY A 362 0.90 0.17 -5.04
C GLY A 362 1.23 -1.33 -4.97
N ASN A 363 2.45 -1.67 -4.49
CA ASN A 363 2.85 -3.06 -4.24
C ASN A 363 2.01 -3.71 -3.12
N VAL A 364 1.68 -2.97 -2.05
CA VAL A 364 0.75 -3.44 -1.00
C VAL A 364 -0.64 -3.70 -1.59
N LEU A 365 -1.19 -2.75 -2.35
CA LEU A 365 -2.53 -2.86 -2.95
C LEU A 365 -2.66 -4.06 -3.88
N TRP A 366 -1.63 -4.33 -4.70
CA TRP A 366 -1.60 -5.48 -5.59
C TRP A 366 -1.47 -6.80 -4.83
N ASN A 367 -0.51 -6.91 -3.90
CA ASN A 367 -0.30 -8.13 -3.14
C ASN A 367 -1.49 -8.46 -2.21
N TRP A 368 -2.17 -7.46 -1.67
CA TRP A 368 -3.39 -7.68 -0.91
C TRP A 368 -4.49 -8.33 -1.76
N ARG A 369 -4.70 -7.86 -2.99
CA ARG A 369 -5.65 -8.44 -3.92
C ARG A 369 -5.27 -9.86 -4.32
N MET A 370 -4.01 -10.11 -4.65
CA MET A 370 -3.52 -11.46 -4.93
C MET A 370 -3.73 -12.39 -3.74
N PHE A 371 -3.56 -11.88 -2.51
CA PHE A 371 -3.86 -12.63 -1.30
C PHE A 371 -5.35 -12.99 -1.19
N LEU A 372 -6.24 -12.02 -1.38
CA LEU A 372 -7.68 -12.27 -1.35
C LEU A 372 -8.11 -13.29 -2.44
N LEU A 373 -7.48 -13.27 -3.61
CA LEU A 373 -7.76 -14.21 -4.70
C LEU A 373 -7.33 -15.64 -4.36
N THR A 374 -6.16 -15.81 -3.74
CA THR A 374 -5.51 -17.12 -3.66
C THR A 374 -5.50 -17.74 -2.28
N GLY A 375 -5.56 -16.92 -1.22
CA GLY A 375 -5.35 -17.34 0.17
C GLY A 375 -3.90 -17.76 0.48
N GLU A 376 -2.93 -17.51 -0.42
CA GLU A 376 -1.54 -17.90 -0.22
C GLU A 376 -0.76 -16.86 0.60
N SER A 377 -0.16 -17.27 1.71
CA SER A 377 0.54 -16.38 2.66
C SER A 377 1.70 -15.59 2.04
N LYS A 378 2.31 -16.07 0.95
CA LYS A 378 3.41 -15.38 0.26
C LYS A 378 3.07 -13.94 -0.14
N TYR A 379 1.81 -13.67 -0.48
CA TYR A 379 1.35 -12.31 -0.80
C TYR A 379 1.19 -11.47 0.46
N ALA A 380 0.67 -12.06 1.54
CA ALA A 380 0.60 -11.39 2.85
C ALA A 380 2.00 -11.11 3.44
N ASP A 381 3.00 -11.94 3.14
CA ASP A 381 4.40 -11.71 3.51
C ASP A 381 4.96 -10.44 2.83
N ILE A 382 4.61 -10.19 1.56
CA ILE A 382 5.02 -8.96 0.86
C ILE A 382 4.27 -7.74 1.40
N VAL A 383 2.97 -7.87 1.70
CA VAL A 383 2.20 -6.81 2.36
C VAL A 383 2.87 -6.41 3.68
N GLU A 384 3.16 -7.39 4.54
CA GLU A 384 3.82 -7.16 5.83
C GLU A 384 5.20 -6.53 5.66
N LEU A 385 6.07 -7.10 4.82
CA LEU A 385 7.41 -6.59 4.56
C LEU A 385 7.37 -5.13 4.10
N THR A 386 6.49 -4.83 3.15
CA THR A 386 6.39 -3.50 2.55
C THR A 386 5.85 -2.47 3.55
N LEU A 387 4.81 -2.83 4.32
CA LEU A 387 4.23 -1.96 5.35
C LEU A 387 5.26 -1.62 6.44
N TYR A 388 5.95 -2.61 7.01
CA TYR A 388 6.91 -2.38 8.09
C TYR A 388 8.20 -1.65 7.66
N ASN A 389 8.49 -1.56 6.37
CA ASN A 389 9.73 -0.96 5.88
C ASN A 389 9.49 0.20 4.92
N SER A 390 9.24 -0.07 3.64
CA SER A 390 9.25 0.97 2.60
C SER A 390 8.01 1.87 2.60
N VAL A 391 6.88 1.46 3.18
CA VAL A 391 5.72 2.35 3.39
C VAL A 391 5.96 3.27 4.57
N LEU A 392 6.31 2.71 5.73
CA LEU A 392 6.56 3.53 6.94
C LEU A 392 7.81 4.41 6.80
N SER A 393 8.79 4.04 5.97
CA SER A 393 9.90 4.95 5.61
C SER A 393 9.40 6.23 4.94
N GLY A 394 8.25 6.20 4.29
CA GLY A 394 7.64 7.37 3.65
C GLY A 394 7.19 8.47 4.61
N VAL A 395 7.14 8.24 5.93
CA VAL A 395 6.66 9.20 6.93
C VAL A 395 7.57 9.24 8.15
N SER A 396 7.71 10.41 8.80
CA SER A 396 8.46 10.56 10.04
C SER A 396 7.77 9.88 11.23
N MET A 397 8.54 9.63 12.28
CA MET A 397 8.04 8.97 13.50
C MET A 397 6.92 9.77 14.16
N ASP A 398 6.98 11.09 14.10
CA ASP A 398 5.97 12.03 14.63
C ASP A 398 4.80 12.28 13.65
N GLY A 399 4.87 11.78 12.41
CA GLY A 399 3.83 11.94 11.39
C GLY A 399 3.82 13.28 10.67
N SER A 400 4.77 14.18 10.95
CA SER A 400 4.74 15.57 10.44
C SER A 400 5.49 15.80 9.13
N LYS A 401 6.35 14.84 8.71
CA LYS A 401 7.25 14.98 7.55
C LYS A 401 7.27 13.72 6.70
N TYR A 402 7.57 13.88 5.43
CA TYR A 402 7.44 12.80 4.44
C TYR A 402 8.69 12.66 3.59
N PHE A 403 8.89 11.44 3.05
CA PHE A 403 9.76 11.16 1.92
C PHE A 403 8.95 10.86 0.67
N TYR A 404 9.39 11.38 -0.46
CA TYR A 404 8.95 10.94 -1.77
C TYR A 404 9.72 9.70 -2.22
N THR A 405 11.05 9.79 -2.17
CA THR A 405 12.01 8.76 -2.56
C THR A 405 12.60 8.10 -1.31
N ASN A 406 12.76 6.77 -1.34
CA ASN A 406 13.25 5.97 -0.21
C ASN A 406 14.54 5.24 -0.59
N PRO A 407 15.72 5.90 -0.58
CA PRO A 407 16.98 5.28 -0.95
C PRO A 407 17.43 4.24 0.10
N LEU A 408 18.27 3.28 -0.32
CA LEU A 408 18.86 2.29 0.59
C LEU A 408 20.29 2.66 1.04
N ALA A 409 20.84 3.72 0.49
CA ALA A 409 22.03 4.39 0.97
C ALA A 409 21.89 5.89 0.72
N ALA A 410 22.37 6.71 1.65
CA ALA A 410 22.35 8.15 1.55
C ALA A 410 23.62 8.72 2.15
N THR A 411 24.15 9.80 1.58
CA THR A 411 25.24 10.58 2.16
C THR A 411 25.03 12.04 1.88
N THR A 412 25.38 12.87 2.84
CA THR A 412 25.32 14.33 2.74
C THR A 412 26.28 14.90 1.69
N ASN A 413 27.26 14.11 1.28
CA ASN A 413 28.32 14.50 0.32
C ASN A 413 28.04 14.04 -1.11
N TYR A 414 26.97 13.32 -1.38
CA TYR A 414 26.64 12.85 -2.73
C TYR A 414 25.76 13.87 -3.46
N PRO A 415 26.16 14.35 -4.63
CA PRO A 415 25.45 15.46 -5.30
C PRO A 415 24.17 15.03 -6.01
N TYR A 416 23.70 13.80 -5.85
CA TYR A 416 22.58 13.26 -6.61
C TYR A 416 21.24 13.54 -5.91
N HIS A 417 20.44 14.44 -6.46
CA HIS A 417 19.20 14.91 -5.88
C HIS A 417 17.97 14.40 -6.64
N LEU A 418 17.60 13.16 -6.42
CA LEU A 418 16.41 12.53 -7.01
C LEU A 418 15.14 12.85 -6.21
N ARG A 419 14.54 14.02 -6.37
CA ARG A 419 13.37 14.45 -5.59
C ARG A 419 13.52 14.17 -4.08
N TRP A 420 14.76 14.20 -3.62
CA TRP A 420 15.12 14.01 -2.24
C TRP A 420 15.97 15.23 -1.80
N GLU A 421 15.46 15.99 -0.84
CA GLU A 421 16.11 17.22 -0.41
C GLU A 421 17.11 16.98 0.73
N GLY A 422 17.63 15.77 0.85
CA GLY A 422 18.58 15.37 1.90
C GLY A 422 17.93 15.16 3.27
N GLY A 423 16.61 15.09 3.35
CA GLY A 423 15.87 14.88 4.58
C GLY A 423 14.36 14.81 4.34
N ARG A 424 13.61 14.60 5.42
CA ARG A 424 12.15 14.59 5.40
C ARG A 424 11.62 16.02 5.36
N VAL A 425 10.55 16.24 4.60
CA VAL A 425 9.90 17.53 4.43
C VAL A 425 8.46 17.52 4.92
N PRO A 426 7.95 18.63 5.50
CA PRO A 426 6.56 18.68 6.00
C PRO A 426 5.51 18.49 4.93
N TYR A 427 5.83 18.86 3.69
CA TYR A 427 4.96 18.77 2.54
C TYR A 427 5.78 18.67 1.27
N ILE A 428 5.39 17.77 0.38
CA ILE A 428 6.11 17.56 -0.87
C ILE A 428 5.59 18.53 -1.93
N SER A 429 6.21 19.70 -2.03
CA SER A 429 5.78 20.80 -2.89
C SER A 429 5.82 20.50 -4.41
N LYS A 430 6.67 19.56 -4.83
CA LYS A 430 6.81 19.17 -6.24
C LYS A 430 5.90 18.01 -6.66
N SER A 431 5.38 17.26 -5.70
CA SER A 431 4.47 16.15 -5.93
C SER A 431 3.77 15.79 -4.62
N ASN A 432 2.47 15.90 -4.60
CA ASN A 432 1.66 15.76 -3.39
C ASN A 432 1.12 14.33 -3.21
N CYS A 433 1.39 13.41 -4.12
CA CYS A 433 0.74 12.10 -4.15
C CYS A 433 1.14 11.18 -2.99
N CYS A 434 2.36 11.30 -2.44
CA CYS A 434 2.85 10.40 -1.40
C CYS A 434 2.24 10.65 -0.01
N PRO A 435 2.15 11.88 0.52
CA PRO A 435 1.50 12.13 1.80
C PRO A 435 0.08 11.57 1.91
N PRO A 436 -0.87 11.89 1.02
CA PRO A 436 -2.22 11.34 1.13
C PRO A 436 -2.27 9.83 0.95
N ASN A 437 -1.36 9.26 0.12
CA ASN A 437 -1.29 7.82 -0.08
C ASN A 437 -0.83 7.09 1.19
N VAL A 438 0.21 7.57 1.89
CA VAL A 438 0.69 6.93 3.12
C VAL A 438 -0.30 7.14 4.28
N VAL A 439 -0.93 8.30 4.37
CA VAL A 439 -1.95 8.58 5.39
C VAL A 439 -3.14 7.62 5.26
N ARG A 440 -3.69 7.45 4.02
CA ARG A 440 -4.79 6.50 3.82
C ARG A 440 -4.36 5.07 4.14
N THR A 441 -3.18 4.63 3.71
CA THR A 441 -2.68 3.27 3.96
C THR A 441 -2.56 2.96 5.45
N ILE A 442 -2.12 3.92 6.28
CA ILE A 442 -2.04 3.73 7.73
C ILE A 442 -3.42 3.80 8.39
N ALA A 443 -4.31 4.67 7.90
CA ALA A 443 -5.71 4.72 8.37
C ALA A 443 -6.48 3.41 8.09
N GLU A 444 -6.07 2.68 7.06
CA GLU A 444 -6.67 1.43 6.58
C GLU A 444 -5.97 0.16 7.09
N VAL A 445 -4.87 0.27 7.84
CA VAL A 445 -3.99 -0.85 8.16
C VAL A 445 -4.68 -1.97 8.96
N ASN A 446 -5.72 -1.65 9.73
CA ASN A 446 -6.54 -2.63 10.43
C ASN A 446 -7.28 -3.58 9.47
N SER A 447 -7.60 -3.16 8.25
CA SER A 447 -8.28 -3.98 7.24
C SER A 447 -7.41 -5.11 6.69
N TYR A 448 -6.08 -5.06 6.88
CA TYR A 448 -5.16 -6.11 6.47
C TYR A 448 -4.95 -7.20 7.54
N MET A 449 -5.48 -7.01 8.75
CA MET A 449 -5.20 -7.90 9.89
C MET A 449 -5.88 -9.26 9.77
N TYR A 450 -7.07 -9.29 9.20
CA TYR A 450 -7.89 -10.50 9.12
C TYR A 450 -8.60 -10.60 7.77
N SER A 451 -8.94 -11.84 7.43
CA SER A 451 -9.85 -12.15 6.33
C SER A 451 -10.70 -13.37 6.65
N ILE A 452 -11.80 -13.52 5.92
CA ILE A 452 -12.78 -14.58 6.07
C ILE A 452 -12.80 -15.38 4.78
N GLY A 453 -12.75 -16.70 4.89
CA GLY A 453 -12.94 -17.61 3.77
C GLY A 453 -14.01 -18.65 4.09
N GLU A 454 -14.37 -19.47 3.12
CA GLU A 454 -15.32 -20.57 3.32
C GLU A 454 -14.92 -21.51 4.46
N LYS A 455 -13.61 -21.66 4.69
CA LYS A 455 -13.07 -22.57 5.70
C LYS A 455 -12.99 -21.97 7.10
N GLY A 456 -13.15 -20.65 7.29
CA GLY A 456 -13.07 -19.99 8.59
C GLY A 456 -12.40 -18.61 8.58
N LEU A 457 -11.84 -18.22 9.75
CA LEU A 457 -11.16 -16.95 9.97
C LEU A 457 -9.66 -17.06 9.71
N TYR A 458 -9.10 -16.14 8.95
CA TYR A 458 -7.66 -16.03 8.67
C TYR A 458 -7.07 -14.86 9.46
N ILE A 459 -6.01 -15.11 10.22
CA ILE A 459 -5.20 -14.10 10.88
C ILE A 459 -3.98 -13.84 9.99
N ASN A 460 -4.01 -12.72 9.28
CA ASN A 460 -3.04 -12.39 8.22
C ASN A 460 -1.80 -11.68 8.76
N MET A 461 -2.00 -10.82 9.77
CA MET A 461 -0.95 -10.03 10.41
C MET A 461 -1.14 -10.04 11.93
N TYR A 462 -0.09 -9.68 12.66
CA TYR A 462 -0.08 -9.67 14.11
C TYR A 462 0.10 -8.26 14.67
N GLY A 463 -0.69 -7.93 15.71
CA GLY A 463 -0.67 -6.65 16.40
C GLY A 463 -1.70 -6.63 17.53
N GLY A 464 -1.51 -5.81 18.55
CA GLY A 464 -2.42 -5.72 19.68
C GLY A 464 -3.76 -5.07 19.29
N ASN A 465 -4.81 -5.89 19.16
CA ASN A 465 -6.14 -5.45 18.73
C ASN A 465 -7.24 -6.39 19.25
N THR A 466 -8.48 -5.96 19.12
CA THR A 466 -9.66 -6.80 19.22
C THR A 466 -10.34 -6.92 17.86
N LEU A 467 -10.88 -8.09 17.58
CA LEU A 467 -11.75 -8.37 16.44
C LEU A 467 -13.15 -8.75 16.93
N ALA A 468 -14.18 -8.18 16.30
CA ALA A 468 -15.57 -8.63 16.41
C ALA A 468 -16.17 -8.67 15.03
N THR A 469 -16.41 -9.87 14.48
CA THR A 469 -16.89 -10.05 13.10
C THR A 469 -17.83 -11.26 13.00
N GLU A 470 -18.45 -11.41 11.83
CA GLU A 470 -19.33 -12.52 11.49
C GLU A 470 -18.77 -13.25 10.26
N LEU A 471 -18.64 -14.58 10.35
CA LEU A 471 -18.22 -15.42 9.24
C LEU A 471 -19.32 -15.57 8.19
N HIS A 472 -18.98 -16.04 6.97
CA HIS A 472 -19.93 -16.19 5.87
C HIS A 472 -21.14 -17.07 6.21
N ASP A 473 -21.00 -17.98 7.17
CA ASP A 473 -22.06 -18.88 7.64
C ASP A 473 -22.89 -18.32 8.82
N GLY A 474 -22.73 -17.04 9.15
CA GLY A 474 -23.41 -16.35 10.24
C GLY A 474 -22.78 -16.56 11.62
N THR A 475 -21.67 -17.31 11.74
CA THR A 475 -21.01 -17.53 13.02
C THR A 475 -20.32 -16.25 13.49
N LYS A 476 -20.70 -15.75 14.66
CA LYS A 476 -20.02 -14.61 15.29
C LYS A 476 -18.74 -15.08 15.97
N ILE A 477 -17.69 -14.30 15.81
CA ILE A 477 -16.41 -14.53 16.48
C ILE A 477 -15.88 -13.22 17.06
N LYS A 478 -15.43 -13.32 18.33
CA LYS A 478 -14.81 -12.19 19.01
C LYS A 478 -13.54 -12.65 19.69
N LEU A 479 -12.44 -12.00 19.37
CA LEU A 479 -11.13 -12.34 19.91
C LEU A 479 -10.29 -11.10 20.19
N GLU A 480 -9.22 -11.28 20.96
CA GLU A 480 -8.23 -10.27 21.26
C GLU A 480 -6.83 -10.82 20.96
N GLN A 481 -6.04 -10.09 20.20
CA GLN A 481 -4.59 -10.32 20.07
C GLN A 481 -3.84 -9.48 21.09
N THR A 482 -3.00 -10.12 21.89
CA THR A 482 -2.04 -9.46 22.79
C THR A 482 -0.62 -9.84 22.33
N THR A 483 0.16 -8.85 21.93
CA THR A 483 1.52 -9.07 21.41
C THR A 483 2.34 -7.78 21.46
N ASN A 484 3.67 -7.94 21.48
CA ASN A 484 4.62 -6.85 21.26
C ASN A 484 5.30 -6.95 19.86
N TYR A 485 4.67 -7.69 18.93
CA TYR A 485 5.13 -7.80 17.55
C TYR A 485 5.20 -6.42 16.88
N PRO A 486 6.25 -6.08 16.10
CA PRO A 486 7.34 -6.95 15.60
C PRO A 486 8.60 -7.01 16.50
N TRP A 487 8.52 -6.55 17.76
CA TRP A 487 9.66 -6.48 18.66
C TRP A 487 10.00 -7.81 19.34
N ASP A 488 9.01 -8.66 19.50
CA ASP A 488 9.18 -10.07 19.88
C ASP A 488 8.20 -10.97 19.13
N GLY A 489 8.44 -12.30 19.17
CA GLY A 489 7.66 -13.28 18.42
C GLY A 489 6.45 -13.83 19.18
N LYS A 490 6.14 -13.37 20.38
CA LYS A 490 5.03 -13.93 21.18
C LYS A 490 3.72 -13.28 20.84
N ILE A 491 2.76 -14.09 20.39
CA ILE A 491 1.38 -13.70 20.11
C ILE A 491 0.45 -14.54 20.97
N VAL A 492 -0.45 -13.90 21.70
CA VAL A 492 -1.52 -14.56 22.46
C VAL A 492 -2.86 -14.11 21.91
N ILE A 493 -3.64 -15.04 21.41
CA ILE A 493 -5.00 -14.80 20.91
C ILE A 493 -5.97 -15.39 21.92
N THR A 494 -6.81 -14.54 22.50
CA THR A 494 -7.83 -14.94 23.49
C THR A 494 -9.20 -14.85 22.85
N ILE A 495 -9.95 -15.94 22.86
CA ILE A 495 -11.34 -15.97 22.44
C ILE A 495 -12.19 -15.27 23.51
N LYS A 496 -12.95 -14.24 23.13
CA LYS A 496 -13.73 -13.42 24.06
C LYS A 496 -15.16 -13.92 24.24
N GLU A 497 -15.72 -14.59 23.24
CA GLU A 497 -17.06 -15.14 23.24
C GLU A 497 -17.03 -16.58 22.71
N ALA A 498 -17.84 -17.48 23.26
CA ALA A 498 -17.95 -18.86 22.79
C ALA A 498 -18.56 -18.89 21.38
N THR A 499 -18.10 -19.83 20.55
CA THR A 499 -18.69 -20.06 19.22
C THR A 499 -19.76 -21.14 19.30
N ASP A 500 -20.88 -20.97 18.58
CA ASP A 500 -21.98 -21.92 18.57
C ASP A 500 -21.61 -23.28 17.96
N LYS A 501 -20.67 -23.24 16.98
CA LYS A 501 -20.17 -24.41 16.25
C LYS A 501 -18.65 -24.36 16.11
N PRO A 502 -18.00 -25.44 15.64
CA PRO A 502 -16.57 -25.45 15.38
C PRO A 502 -16.18 -24.40 14.35
N VAL A 503 -15.11 -23.65 14.63
CA VAL A 503 -14.54 -22.65 13.74
C VAL A 503 -13.06 -22.95 13.56
N ASN A 504 -12.59 -22.93 12.30
CA ASN A 504 -11.18 -22.97 12.00
C ASN A 504 -10.60 -21.54 12.05
N ILE A 505 -9.51 -21.39 12.79
CA ILE A 505 -8.69 -20.17 12.81
C ILE A 505 -7.38 -20.51 12.12
N PHE A 506 -7.12 -19.84 11.01
CA PHE A 506 -5.92 -19.95 10.19
C PHE A 506 -4.90 -18.91 10.68
N LEU A 507 -3.75 -19.37 11.16
CA LEU A 507 -2.68 -18.55 11.71
C LEU A 507 -1.55 -18.47 10.68
N ARG A 508 -1.28 -17.30 10.12
CA ARG A 508 -0.18 -17.15 9.15
C ARG A 508 1.16 -17.44 9.83
N ILE A 509 1.97 -18.27 9.19
CA ILE A 509 3.39 -18.42 9.54
C ILE A 509 4.19 -17.59 8.54
N PRO A 510 4.76 -16.45 8.97
CA PRO A 510 5.52 -15.58 8.08
C PRO A 510 6.68 -16.30 7.40
N GLY A 511 6.94 -16.01 6.14
CA GLY A 511 8.00 -16.66 5.35
C GLY A 511 9.42 -16.47 5.92
N TRP A 512 9.64 -15.43 6.72
CA TRP A 512 10.91 -15.21 7.43
C TRP A 512 11.10 -16.12 8.64
N SER A 513 10.02 -16.71 9.21
CA SER A 513 10.10 -17.54 10.40
C SER A 513 10.50 -18.97 10.06
N LYS A 514 11.68 -19.39 10.54
CA LYS A 514 12.19 -20.75 10.34
C LYS A 514 11.60 -21.74 11.34
N ALA A 515 11.23 -21.28 12.53
CA ALA A 515 10.68 -22.10 13.60
C ALA A 515 9.59 -21.33 14.36
N TYR A 516 8.59 -22.08 14.83
CA TYR A 516 7.54 -21.55 15.68
C TYR A 516 7.05 -22.62 16.67
N THR A 517 6.43 -22.17 17.76
CA THR A 517 5.66 -23.03 18.64
C THR A 517 4.20 -22.59 18.67
N LEU A 518 3.29 -23.56 18.72
CA LEU A 518 1.85 -23.33 18.83
C LEU A 518 1.31 -24.14 20.01
N LYS A 519 0.59 -23.45 20.90
CA LYS A 519 -0.16 -24.07 21.99
C LYS A 519 -1.60 -23.59 21.96
N ILE A 520 -2.52 -24.48 22.33
CA ILE A 520 -3.92 -24.15 22.57
C ILE A 520 -4.22 -24.56 24.03
N ASN A 521 -4.61 -23.60 24.86
CA ASN A 521 -4.83 -23.80 26.30
C ASN A 521 -3.64 -24.51 26.97
N ASN A 522 -2.43 -24.04 26.74
CA ASN A 522 -1.15 -24.57 27.22
C ASN A 522 -0.79 -25.99 26.72
N THR A 523 -1.56 -26.57 25.81
CA THR A 523 -1.28 -27.89 25.23
C THR A 523 -0.85 -27.78 23.77
N PHE A 524 0.09 -28.64 23.36
CA PHE A 524 0.46 -28.74 21.97
C PHE A 524 -0.63 -29.47 21.17
N PRO A 525 -1.14 -28.91 20.05
CA PRO A 525 -2.13 -29.63 19.26
C PRO A 525 -1.53 -30.90 18.66
N LYS A 526 -2.34 -31.98 18.61
CA LYS A 526 -1.93 -33.32 18.12
C LYS A 526 -1.64 -33.31 16.60
N VAL A 527 -2.40 -32.52 15.85
CA VAL A 527 -2.29 -32.42 14.38
C VAL A 527 -2.10 -30.94 14.03
N ARG A 528 -1.19 -30.70 13.10
CA ARG A 528 -0.91 -29.38 12.54
C ARG A 528 -1.15 -29.45 11.05
N ASP A 529 -2.40 -29.23 10.65
CA ASP A 529 -2.72 -29.07 9.24
C ASP A 529 -2.12 -27.73 8.75
N ARG A 530 -1.64 -27.74 7.52
CA ARG A 530 -1.12 -26.52 6.85
C ARG A 530 -1.85 -26.31 5.54
N ASP A 531 -2.23 -25.07 5.29
CA ASP A 531 -2.86 -24.67 4.02
C ASP A 531 -2.31 -23.31 3.61
N GLY A 532 -1.70 -23.21 2.42
CA GLY A 532 -1.21 -21.96 1.84
C GLY A 532 -0.25 -21.14 2.70
N GLY A 533 0.50 -21.77 3.64
CA GLY A 533 1.38 -21.09 4.61
C GLY A 533 0.72 -20.70 5.92
N PHE A 534 -0.49 -21.19 6.17
CA PHE A 534 -1.20 -21.07 7.44
C PHE A 534 -1.19 -22.38 8.23
N VAL A 535 -1.22 -22.27 9.55
CA VAL A 535 -1.47 -23.39 10.47
C VAL A 535 -2.89 -23.28 10.97
N ILE A 536 -3.59 -24.41 11.01
CA ILE A 536 -5.02 -24.44 11.32
C ILE A 536 -5.22 -24.82 12.79
N ALA A 537 -5.98 -24.00 13.51
CA ALA A 537 -6.51 -24.29 14.83
C ALA A 537 -8.05 -24.40 14.73
N GLY A 538 -8.57 -25.64 14.67
CA GLY A 538 -10.01 -25.88 14.47
C GLY A 538 -10.63 -26.56 15.69
N ARG A 539 -11.69 -25.96 16.26
CA ARG A 539 -12.50 -26.52 17.35
C ARG A 539 -13.74 -25.67 17.61
N LYS A 540 -14.65 -26.19 18.43
CA LYS A 540 -15.63 -25.35 19.10
C LYS A 540 -14.92 -24.55 20.20
N TRP A 541 -14.96 -23.24 20.12
CA TRP A 541 -14.25 -22.34 21.01
C TRP A 541 -15.11 -21.93 22.19
N SER A 542 -14.51 -21.84 23.37
CA SER A 542 -15.09 -21.30 24.59
C SER A 542 -14.50 -19.94 24.93
N ALA A 543 -15.28 -19.09 25.59
CA ALA A 543 -14.74 -17.84 26.11
C ALA A 543 -13.58 -18.12 27.08
N GLY A 544 -12.47 -17.40 26.90
CA GLY A 544 -11.23 -17.61 27.66
C GLY A 544 -10.24 -18.60 27.03
N ASP A 545 -10.63 -19.36 25.99
CA ASP A 545 -9.67 -20.19 25.23
C ASP A 545 -8.52 -19.32 24.67
N LYS A 546 -7.31 -19.86 24.73
CA LYS A 546 -6.10 -19.16 24.29
C LYS A 546 -5.35 -19.94 23.23
N ILE A 547 -4.94 -19.24 22.19
CA ILE A 547 -3.94 -19.69 21.22
C ILE A 547 -2.66 -18.92 21.51
N GLU A 548 -1.57 -19.60 21.82
CA GLU A 548 -0.25 -19.03 21.99
C GLU A 548 0.63 -19.45 20.81
N LEU A 549 1.07 -18.49 20.01
CA LEU A 549 1.98 -18.67 18.90
C LEU A 549 3.26 -17.88 19.19
N VAL A 550 4.41 -18.56 19.07
CA VAL A 550 5.71 -17.93 19.31
C VAL A 550 6.63 -18.21 18.13
N PHE A 551 7.13 -17.15 17.51
CA PHE A 551 8.14 -17.20 16.46
C PHE A 551 9.54 -17.03 17.04
N ASP A 552 10.50 -17.78 16.53
CA ASP A 552 11.92 -17.48 16.75
C ASP A 552 12.30 -16.28 15.85
N MET A 553 12.85 -15.22 16.45
CA MET A 553 13.16 -13.96 15.78
C MET A 553 14.62 -13.54 15.98
N PRO A 554 15.60 -14.33 15.54
CA PRO A 554 17.01 -13.90 15.56
C PRO A 554 17.24 -12.75 14.57
N ALA A 555 18.23 -11.91 14.85
CA ALA A 555 18.81 -11.05 13.83
C ALA A 555 19.58 -11.92 12.82
N THR A 556 19.25 -11.80 11.53
CA THR A 556 19.85 -12.59 10.45
C THR A 556 20.51 -11.70 9.43
N LEU A 557 21.64 -12.15 8.89
CA LEU A 557 22.30 -11.54 7.74
C LEU A 557 21.67 -12.09 6.46
N ILE A 558 21.29 -11.20 5.55
CA ILE A 558 20.68 -11.52 4.27
C ILE A 558 21.60 -11.05 3.15
N GLU A 559 21.96 -11.94 2.25
CA GLU A 559 22.66 -11.64 0.99
C GLU A 559 21.64 -11.45 -0.14
N SER A 560 21.98 -10.63 -1.11
CA SER A 560 21.24 -10.53 -2.37
C SER A 560 21.71 -11.58 -3.39
N ASN A 561 20.91 -11.77 -4.45
CA ASN A 561 21.37 -12.52 -5.61
C ASN A 561 22.65 -11.88 -6.19
N PRO A 562 23.71 -12.67 -6.51
CA PRO A 562 24.98 -12.13 -7.03
C PRO A 562 24.87 -11.30 -8.33
N LEU A 563 23.74 -11.40 -9.04
CA LEU A 563 23.45 -10.58 -10.22
C LEU A 563 23.06 -9.13 -9.87
N VAL A 564 22.76 -8.85 -8.59
CA VAL A 564 22.60 -7.46 -8.11
C VAL A 564 23.99 -6.88 -7.87
N GLU A 565 24.50 -6.12 -8.83
CA GLU A 565 25.88 -5.63 -8.82
C GLU A 565 26.20 -4.75 -7.62
N GLU A 566 25.26 -3.90 -7.24
CA GLU A 566 25.42 -2.87 -6.20
C GLU A 566 25.54 -3.46 -4.78
N THR A 567 25.14 -4.71 -4.58
CA THR A 567 25.14 -5.35 -3.24
C THR A 567 26.01 -6.61 -3.18
N ARG A 568 26.85 -6.80 -4.20
CA ARG A 568 27.78 -7.94 -4.26
C ARG A 568 28.74 -7.90 -3.07
N ASN A 569 28.87 -9.04 -2.35
CA ASN A 569 29.65 -9.15 -1.10
C ASN A 569 29.18 -8.24 0.04
N GLN A 570 27.92 -7.82 0.01
CA GLN A 570 27.29 -7.08 1.10
C GLN A 570 26.14 -7.88 1.70
N VAL A 571 25.79 -7.52 2.92
CA VAL A 571 24.64 -8.06 3.64
C VAL A 571 23.80 -6.94 4.22
N THR A 572 22.50 -7.20 4.34
CA THR A 572 21.61 -6.42 5.20
C THR A 572 21.20 -7.23 6.42
N VAL A 573 20.82 -6.55 7.48
CA VAL A 573 20.34 -7.18 8.71
C VAL A 573 18.82 -7.14 8.73
N LYS A 574 18.22 -8.30 9.01
CA LYS A 574 16.77 -8.44 9.17
C LYS A 574 16.43 -9.14 10.48
N ARG A 575 15.40 -8.68 11.17
CA ARG A 575 14.85 -9.35 12.36
C ARG A 575 13.32 -9.36 12.28
N GLY A 576 12.74 -10.54 12.17
CA GLY A 576 11.32 -10.66 11.84
C GLY A 576 10.99 -9.97 10.51
N PRO A 577 9.92 -9.15 10.43
CA PRO A 577 9.57 -8.40 9.22
C PRO A 577 10.42 -7.14 9.00
N VAL A 578 11.23 -6.72 9.99
CA VAL A 578 11.94 -5.43 10.00
C VAL A 578 13.32 -5.55 9.38
N VAL A 579 13.63 -4.67 8.43
CA VAL A 579 14.97 -4.45 7.85
C VAL A 579 15.65 -3.34 8.64
N TYR A 580 16.96 -3.46 8.84
CA TYR A 580 17.75 -2.52 9.63
C TYR A 580 18.74 -1.75 8.76
N CYS A 581 19.14 -0.58 9.20
CA CYS A 581 20.16 0.26 8.58
C CYS A 581 21.11 0.85 9.64
N LEU A 582 22.27 1.28 9.19
CA LEU A 582 23.25 2.03 9.98
C LEU A 582 23.15 3.51 9.63
N GLU A 583 23.05 4.38 10.64
CA GLU A 583 23.08 5.84 10.49
C GLU A 583 24.35 6.45 11.12
N SER A 584 24.85 7.53 10.53
CA SER A 584 25.98 8.28 11.08
C SER A 584 25.69 8.90 12.45
N SER A 585 24.42 9.14 12.78
CA SER A 585 23.99 9.60 14.12
C SER A 585 24.33 8.60 15.24
N ASP A 586 24.45 7.31 14.92
CA ASP A 586 24.84 6.24 15.85
C ASP A 586 26.31 5.82 15.74
N LEU A 587 27.09 6.52 14.92
CA LEU A 587 28.49 6.23 14.66
C LEU A 587 29.32 7.53 14.66
N PRO A 588 29.41 8.25 15.79
CA PRO A 588 30.08 9.53 15.84
C PRO A 588 31.56 9.43 15.45
N GLN A 589 32.03 10.38 14.65
CA GLN A 589 33.40 10.51 14.15
C GLN A 589 33.85 9.41 13.15
N GLN A 590 32.96 8.50 12.75
CA GLN A 590 33.25 7.42 11.79
C GLN A 590 32.34 7.55 10.58
N LYS A 591 32.72 6.94 9.45
CA LYS A 591 31.92 6.90 8.24
C LYS A 591 31.16 5.58 8.16
N VAL A 592 29.85 5.63 7.92
CA VAL A 592 29.01 4.42 7.82
C VAL A 592 29.48 3.48 6.73
N PHE A 593 30.07 4.00 5.65
CA PHE A 593 30.57 3.21 4.50
C PHE A 593 31.93 2.55 4.76
N ASP A 594 32.58 2.82 5.88
CA ASP A 594 33.83 2.17 6.31
C ASP A 594 33.58 0.97 7.24
N VAL A 595 32.31 0.74 7.63
CA VAL A 595 31.92 -0.37 8.51
C VAL A 595 31.78 -1.67 7.70
N VAL A 596 32.38 -2.74 8.24
CA VAL A 596 32.35 -4.09 7.69
C VAL A 596 31.76 -5.04 8.73
N ILE A 597 30.80 -5.86 8.35
CA ILE A 597 30.14 -6.82 9.24
C ILE A 597 30.83 -8.19 9.18
N PRO A 598 31.33 -8.74 10.32
CA PRO A 598 31.75 -10.13 10.39
C PRO A 598 30.57 -11.08 10.21
N SER A 599 30.78 -12.20 9.47
CA SER A 599 29.72 -13.21 9.24
C SER A 599 29.18 -13.84 10.54
N ASN A 600 29.99 -13.84 11.60
CA ASN A 600 29.63 -14.38 12.92
C ASN A 600 29.21 -13.32 13.94
N ILE A 601 28.92 -12.10 13.51
CA ILE A 601 28.49 -11.00 14.39
C ILE A 601 27.33 -11.43 15.30
N LYS A 602 27.39 -11.04 16.57
CA LYS A 602 26.33 -11.23 17.55
C LYS A 602 25.56 -9.92 17.71
N LEU A 603 24.35 -9.86 17.20
CA LEU A 603 23.48 -8.68 17.28
C LEU A 603 22.46 -8.87 18.41
N GLN A 604 22.41 -7.93 19.34
CA GLN A 604 21.50 -7.94 20.50
C GLN A 604 20.44 -6.87 20.35
N PRO A 605 19.16 -7.20 20.56
CA PRO A 605 18.09 -6.21 20.55
C PRO A 605 18.15 -5.30 21.77
N VAL A 606 18.05 -3.99 21.53
CA VAL A 606 18.06 -2.95 22.59
C VAL A 606 16.92 -1.96 22.30
N ALA A 607 16.05 -1.74 23.30
CA ALA A 607 14.99 -0.75 23.18
C ALA A 607 15.58 0.67 23.20
N MET A 608 15.11 1.52 22.28
CA MET A 608 15.46 2.93 22.24
C MET A 608 14.30 3.80 21.77
N LYS A 609 14.42 5.09 21.92
CA LYS A 609 13.50 6.08 21.36
C LYS A 609 14.17 6.84 20.22
N ILE A 610 13.40 7.03 19.13
CA ILE A 610 13.74 7.97 18.06
C ILE A 610 12.57 8.94 17.97
N ASP A 611 12.84 10.23 18.21
CA ASP A 611 11.81 11.22 18.50
C ASP A 611 10.87 10.69 19.62
N ASN A 612 9.56 10.67 19.38
CA ASN A 612 8.58 10.16 20.33
C ASN A 612 8.25 8.66 20.13
N GLY A 613 8.87 7.98 19.16
CA GLY A 613 8.55 6.58 18.82
C GLY A 613 9.48 5.57 19.48
N ASN A 614 8.91 4.47 19.96
CA ASN A 614 9.66 3.34 20.48
C ASN A 614 10.14 2.46 19.32
N VAL A 615 11.43 2.10 19.32
CA VAL A 615 12.04 1.19 18.35
C VAL A 615 12.91 0.16 19.05
N MET A 616 13.14 -0.96 18.39
CA MET A 616 14.13 -1.95 18.81
C MET A 616 15.34 -1.82 17.89
N ALA A 617 16.43 -1.30 18.40
CA ALA A 617 17.74 -1.27 17.75
C ALA A 617 18.45 -2.60 17.91
N LEU A 618 19.50 -2.84 17.11
CA LEU A 618 20.40 -3.99 17.24
C LEU A 618 21.81 -3.48 17.46
N THR A 619 22.47 -3.94 18.52
CA THR A 619 23.86 -3.57 18.84
C THR A 619 24.80 -4.75 18.69
N GLY A 620 26.04 -4.49 18.29
CA GLY A 620 27.07 -5.51 18.16
C GLY A 620 28.41 -4.92 17.79
N GLU A 621 29.47 -5.74 17.85
CA GLU A 621 30.82 -5.36 17.46
C GLU A 621 31.04 -5.72 15.97
N ALA A 622 31.26 -4.70 15.14
CA ALA A 622 31.67 -4.80 13.74
C ALA A 622 33.17 -4.46 13.58
N ARG A 623 33.60 -4.28 12.36
CA ARG A 623 34.95 -3.85 12.02
C ARG A 623 34.89 -2.55 11.23
N LEU A 624 35.82 -1.65 11.49
CA LEU A 624 36.00 -0.41 10.76
C LEU A 624 37.25 -0.50 9.89
N LEU A 625 37.11 -0.21 8.61
CA LEU A 625 38.23 -0.03 7.71
C LEU A 625 39.00 1.22 8.11
N ASP A 626 40.29 1.10 8.41
CA ASP A 626 41.17 2.25 8.65
C ASP A 626 41.50 2.91 7.31
N GLN A 627 40.55 3.70 6.82
CA GLN A 627 40.67 4.32 5.51
C GLN A 627 41.43 5.64 5.64
N ASN A 628 42.64 5.66 5.10
CA ASN A 628 43.30 6.92 4.75
C ASN A 628 42.42 7.68 3.77
N GLN A 629 42.45 9.02 3.85
CA GLN A 629 41.64 9.88 2.98
C GLN A 629 41.80 9.47 1.52
N TRP A 630 40.71 9.52 0.78
CA TRP A 630 40.67 9.20 -0.64
C TRP A 630 41.40 10.24 -1.52
N ASN A 631 41.74 11.43 -0.97
CA ASN A 631 42.56 12.49 -1.59
C ASN A 631 42.20 12.78 -3.06
N ASN A 632 40.92 12.78 -3.39
CA ASN A 632 40.38 12.93 -4.74
C ASN A 632 40.82 11.84 -5.74
N THR A 633 41.30 10.69 -5.29
CA THR A 633 41.59 9.55 -6.13
C THR A 633 40.37 8.65 -6.30
N LEU A 634 40.19 8.09 -7.48
CA LEU A 634 39.12 7.13 -7.76
C LEU A 634 39.50 5.70 -7.33
N TYR A 635 40.76 5.36 -7.38
CA TYR A 635 41.31 4.05 -7.04
C TYR A 635 42.51 4.19 -6.11
N LYS A 636 42.70 3.22 -5.21
CA LYS A 636 43.85 3.12 -4.34
C LYS A 636 44.15 1.64 -4.01
N GLU A 637 45.35 1.35 -3.52
CA GLU A 637 45.67 0.05 -2.97
C GLU A 637 44.80 -0.30 -1.77
N VAL A 638 44.49 -1.60 -1.64
CA VAL A 638 43.64 -2.09 -0.55
C VAL A 638 44.40 -1.94 0.79
N ASN A 639 43.75 -1.31 1.75
CA ASN A 639 44.16 -1.30 3.14
C ASN A 639 43.38 -2.39 3.91
N THR A 640 44.13 -3.33 4.49
CA THR A 640 43.55 -4.46 5.24
C THR A 640 43.47 -4.24 6.75
N LYS A 641 43.86 -3.06 7.24
CA LYS A 641 43.83 -2.76 8.69
C LYS A 641 42.36 -2.55 9.12
N LEU A 642 41.89 -3.41 10.01
CA LEU A 642 40.57 -3.37 10.62
C LEU A 642 40.69 -3.06 12.11
N LYS A 643 39.80 -2.22 12.61
CA LYS A 643 39.67 -1.93 14.04
C LYS A 643 38.28 -2.38 14.50
N PRO A 644 38.10 -2.85 15.74
CA PRO A 644 36.79 -3.10 16.30
C PRO A 644 36.02 -1.78 16.41
N VAL A 645 34.70 -1.86 16.17
CA VAL A 645 33.78 -0.73 16.33
C VAL A 645 32.43 -1.25 16.80
N ASP A 646 31.91 -0.63 17.84
CA ASP A 646 30.52 -0.89 18.25
C ASP A 646 29.57 -0.19 17.31
N ILE A 647 28.59 -0.95 16.81
CA ILE A 647 27.56 -0.44 15.92
C ILE A 647 26.19 -0.55 16.56
N LYS A 648 25.31 0.34 16.15
CA LYS A 648 23.89 0.31 16.48
C LYS A 648 23.10 0.45 15.18
N LEU A 649 22.36 -0.59 14.83
CA LEU A 649 21.47 -0.62 13.66
C LEU A 649 20.07 -0.26 14.12
N ILE A 650 19.40 0.62 13.39
CA ILE A 650 18.01 1.00 13.67
C ILE A 650 17.08 0.45 12.58
N PRO A 651 15.76 0.30 12.85
CA PRO A 651 14.82 -0.04 11.82
C PRO A 651 14.88 0.94 10.64
N TYR A 652 14.92 0.43 9.40
CA TYR A 652 15.03 1.25 8.20
C TYR A 652 13.93 2.31 8.11
N TYR A 653 12.70 2.02 8.50
CA TYR A 653 11.62 3.01 8.47
C TYR A 653 11.87 4.22 9.39
N ALA A 654 12.75 4.09 10.37
CA ALA A 654 13.02 5.14 11.38
C ALA A 654 14.19 6.05 11.01
N TRP A 655 14.91 5.82 9.90
CA TRP A 655 16.04 6.64 9.51
C TRP A 655 15.66 8.11 9.19
N ALA A 656 16.64 9.02 9.30
CA ALA A 656 16.50 10.46 9.06
C ALA A 656 15.42 11.17 9.92
N ASN A 657 15.06 10.61 11.08
CA ASN A 657 14.22 11.31 12.05
C ASN A 657 15.02 12.20 13.00
N ARG A 658 16.35 12.01 13.09
CA ARG A 658 17.27 12.78 13.93
C ARG A 658 18.08 13.83 13.15
N GLY A 659 17.56 14.28 12.01
CA GLY A 659 18.21 15.24 11.12
C GLY A 659 18.85 14.59 9.88
N LYS A 660 19.61 15.38 9.11
CA LYS A 660 20.37 14.88 7.95
C LYS A 660 21.47 13.94 8.41
N THR A 661 21.60 12.80 7.78
CA THR A 661 22.50 11.73 8.20
C THR A 661 22.96 10.92 6.99
N ASP A 662 24.17 10.38 7.04
CA ASP A 662 24.55 9.30 6.15
C ASP A 662 23.90 8.02 6.63
N MET A 663 23.49 7.17 5.71
CA MET A 663 22.78 5.91 6.01
C MET A 663 23.13 4.83 5.00
N THR A 664 23.17 3.58 5.46
CA THR A 664 23.21 2.42 4.58
C THR A 664 22.43 1.24 5.13
N VAL A 665 21.70 0.56 4.25
CA VAL A 665 21.02 -0.71 4.52
C VAL A 665 21.97 -1.90 4.27
N TRP A 666 22.87 -1.75 3.30
CA TRP A 666 23.81 -2.80 2.89
C TRP A 666 25.22 -2.51 3.40
N LEU A 667 25.82 -3.48 4.04
CA LEU A 667 27.14 -3.40 4.66
C LEU A 667 28.06 -4.48 4.08
N PRO A 668 29.32 -4.18 3.78
CA PRO A 668 30.29 -5.17 3.34
C PRO A 668 30.41 -6.34 4.31
N LEU A 669 30.48 -7.56 3.81
CA LEU A 669 30.62 -8.79 4.59
C LEU A 669 32.06 -9.21 4.70
N MET A 670 32.54 -9.44 5.93
CA MET A 670 33.78 -10.13 6.21
C MET A 670 33.47 -11.60 6.53
N ARG A 671 33.87 -12.49 5.65
CA ARG A 671 33.71 -13.96 5.77
C ARG A 671 34.78 -14.58 6.67
#